data_bbe508cda12ce072cfcb3d6311cd9e61
#
_entry.id   bbe508cda12ce072cfcb3d6311cd9e61
#
_cell.length_a   1.000
_cell.length_b   1.000
_cell.length_c   1.000
_cell.angle_alpha   90.00
_cell.angle_beta   90.00
_cell.angle_gamma   90.00
#
_symmetry.space_group_name_H-M   'P 1'
#
loop_
_entity.id
_entity.type
_entity.pdbx_description
1 polymer ?
#
loop_
_entity_poly.entity_id
_entity_poly.type
_entity_poly.pdbx_seq_one_letter_code
_entity_poly.pdbx_strand_id
1 'polypeptide(L)'
;MKKLISALLTLALVIAVALSAASCILKIGGGNNGGNNGGNNGGNNGGNGGGGNNGGSTEPPDTENYIYLVKDGAAEFQFITGGNLDPLVYSAFTTMKEYFSELGIETTRAEDYKSGSVSDCEILLGDNLMFRENCAVDVHTVGDLGYVIKTVGDRVVIVPGSPDIAATAVNKLLSALEVRDDGKTVRVPRSLSETVHTEYELKSIALSGYDISLWSLYAAPSDNDVRALATAFRDTLYKSAGAWLEFADKPGDYVISFTAATEEETGGYGFLVSISGKKITIGCSVSSLFAETYSEFMNEVFLSGAESVSLPDGYSWSRDVTKLYYSDFGAVGDGVTDDFLAIKAAHARANQTGQRVYATPGATYYIGAHPDSISVKTDTVWTGAEFIFDDRGIDSANSSRNYEVFKIESDYASATISDIGSLRAGQKNIGVSLGYPALVYLRWSGAKKYIRYGANQDNGQDTQEIILVDADGNVDPSTPILWDYDVITQAVAYRADVKGITLTGGTVTTRANAADVTNYYRRGIAVYRSNTVITGVKHYITDEGNTGAPYMGFFGVYNSTNVEINSCVMTGHKVYNSGTYDTYSSLSNDVRWVDCVQSQSTTSQAFRNQRVAWGVHASNYSKNLSMTGCTLSRFDAHKGCWNATIKDSTIGIGITIIGGGDLVIENVTRYGSVFLTLREDYGATWDGDIHIKNCRLENAGSTAYVIQANYVLSNGTGHWFGYKCTLAKSISVDGFTVASTSSSPKIYVLSPVVRGAASTYDPSTDTVNPYTLPTSVTVRNVTGGTVSLTNSSCNAIKNIPYKKEQ
;
A
#
# COMPACT_ATOMS: atom_id res chain seq x y z
N MET A 1 9.76 -12.34 -13.05
CA MET A 1 8.75 -13.26 -12.52
C MET A 1 7.51 -12.54 -11.94
N LYS A 2 7.63 -11.54 -11.07
CA LYS A 2 6.44 -10.80 -10.53
C LYS A 2 5.65 -10.03 -11.61
N LYS A 3 6.27 -9.42 -12.61
CA LYS A 3 5.57 -8.75 -13.74
C LYS A 3 4.83 -9.74 -14.65
N LEU A 4 5.31 -10.98 -14.76
CA LEU A 4 4.64 -12.03 -15.54
C LEU A 4 3.41 -12.58 -14.81
N ILE A 5 3.45 -12.65 -13.48
CA ILE A 5 2.33 -13.09 -12.63
C ILE A 5 1.22 -12.04 -12.60
N SER A 6 1.56 -10.75 -12.57
CA SER A 6 0.58 -9.65 -12.65
C SER A 6 -0.12 -9.62 -14.01
N ALA A 7 0.62 -9.81 -15.12
CA ALA A 7 0.05 -9.88 -16.46
C ALA A 7 -0.86 -11.12 -16.65
N LEU A 8 -0.50 -12.26 -16.07
CA LEU A 8 -1.30 -13.48 -16.09
C LEU A 8 -2.58 -13.39 -15.23
N LEU A 9 -2.54 -12.65 -14.10
CA LEU A 9 -3.73 -12.39 -13.29
C LEU A 9 -4.69 -11.41 -13.96
N THR A 10 -4.18 -10.40 -14.65
CA THR A 10 -5.00 -9.45 -15.43
C THR A 10 -5.63 -10.16 -16.65
N LEU A 11 -4.89 -11.02 -17.32
CA LEU A 11 -5.41 -11.84 -18.43
C LEU A 11 -6.46 -12.88 -17.94
N ALA A 12 -6.27 -13.46 -16.76
CA ALA A 12 -7.25 -14.40 -16.17
C ALA A 12 -8.56 -13.70 -15.77
N LEU A 13 -8.50 -12.44 -15.34
CA LEU A 13 -9.68 -11.63 -14.99
C LEU A 13 -10.46 -11.24 -16.25
N VAL A 14 -9.77 -10.89 -17.33
CA VAL A 14 -10.41 -10.60 -18.63
C VAL A 14 -11.05 -11.85 -19.23
N ILE A 15 -10.44 -13.02 -19.10
CA ILE A 15 -11.00 -14.31 -19.54
C ILE A 15 -12.20 -14.73 -18.68
N ALA A 16 -12.20 -14.45 -17.37
CA ALA A 16 -13.33 -14.76 -16.49
C ALA A 16 -14.57 -13.88 -16.79
N VAL A 17 -14.38 -12.64 -17.19
CA VAL A 17 -15.46 -11.74 -17.65
C VAL A 17 -16.00 -12.18 -19.02
N ALA A 18 -15.13 -12.64 -19.92
CA ALA A 18 -15.57 -13.18 -21.24
C ALA A 18 -16.33 -14.51 -21.11
N LEU A 19 -15.98 -15.38 -20.15
CA LEU A 19 -16.67 -16.66 -19.91
C LEU A 19 -18.01 -16.50 -19.19
N SER A 20 -18.23 -15.43 -18.42
CA SER A 20 -19.51 -15.14 -17.80
C SER A 20 -20.54 -14.59 -18.81
N ALA A 21 -20.08 -13.91 -19.88
CA ALA A 21 -20.95 -13.46 -20.98
C ALA A 21 -21.34 -14.60 -21.92
N ALA A 22 -20.51 -15.62 -22.10
CA ALA A 22 -20.79 -16.78 -22.95
C ALA A 22 -21.79 -17.78 -22.33
N SER A 23 -22.01 -17.76 -21.01
CA SER A 23 -22.96 -18.68 -20.35
C SER A 23 -24.44 -18.29 -20.40
N CYS A 24 -24.77 -17.11 -20.94
CA CYS A 24 -26.15 -16.65 -21.11
C CYS A 24 -26.81 -17.02 -22.45
N ILE A 25 -26.06 -17.56 -23.43
CA ILE A 25 -26.60 -17.80 -24.80
C ILE A 25 -27.02 -19.26 -25.03
N LEU A 26 -26.92 -20.17 -24.08
CA LEU A 26 -27.28 -21.57 -24.25
C LEU A 26 -28.48 -22.00 -23.40
N LYS A 27 -29.62 -21.34 -23.61
CA LYS A 27 -30.94 -21.86 -23.18
C LYS A 27 -32.07 -21.41 -24.09
N ILE A 28 -32.15 -21.94 -25.31
CA ILE A 28 -33.45 -22.00 -26.03
C ILE A 28 -33.49 -23.33 -26.82
N GLY A 29 -34.42 -24.17 -26.44
CA GLY A 29 -35.26 -24.98 -27.28
C GLY A 29 -34.82 -26.38 -27.65
N GLY A 30 -34.87 -27.32 -26.72
CA GLY A 30 -35.16 -28.71 -27.03
C GLY A 30 -36.66 -28.95 -26.91
N GLY A 31 -37.32 -29.16 -28.00
CA GLY A 31 -38.72 -29.59 -28.06
C GLY A 31 -38.80 -30.84 -28.96
N ASN A 32 -38.90 -31.97 -28.31
CA ASN A 32 -39.18 -33.27 -28.92
C ASN A 32 -40.63 -33.33 -29.32
N ASN A 33 -40.95 -33.84 -30.53
CA ASN A 33 -42.07 -34.74 -30.66
C ASN A 33 -41.98 -35.56 -31.94
N GLY A 34 -42.09 -36.86 -31.79
CA GLY A 34 -42.13 -37.84 -32.79
C GLY A 34 -43.56 -37.99 -33.41
N GLY A 35 -43.63 -38.67 -34.49
CA GLY A 35 -44.92 -39.03 -35.10
C GLY A 35 -44.76 -39.70 -36.44
N ASN A 36 -44.87 -40.93 -36.41
CA ASN A 36 -44.81 -42.02 -37.32
C ASN A 36 -45.84 -41.98 -38.47
N ASN A 37 -45.58 -42.84 -39.51
CA ASN A 37 -46.46 -43.40 -40.54
C ASN A 37 -46.46 -42.65 -41.91
N GLY A 38 -46.10 -43.33 -43.04
CA GLY A 38 -46.49 -44.65 -43.46
C GLY A 38 -47.21 -44.56 -44.83
N GLY A 39 -46.82 -45.31 -45.78
CA GLY A 39 -47.62 -45.58 -46.89
C GLY A 39 -47.14 -45.20 -48.31
N ASN A 40 -46.41 -45.94 -48.97
CA ASN A 40 -46.65 -47.02 -49.94
C ASN A 40 -47.39 -46.67 -51.25
N ASN A 41 -46.84 -47.15 -52.30
CA ASN A 41 -47.32 -47.44 -53.70
C ASN A 41 -46.97 -46.36 -54.72
N GLY A 42 -46.34 -46.75 -55.87
CA GLY A 42 -46.38 -48.02 -56.64
C GLY A 42 -46.70 -47.65 -58.08
N GLY A 43 -45.93 -48.21 -59.02
CA GLY A 43 -46.39 -48.26 -60.38
C GLY A 43 -45.35 -47.70 -61.40
N ASN A 44 -44.54 -48.46 -61.85
CA ASN A 44 -44.38 -49.36 -62.99
C ASN A 44 -44.68 -48.81 -64.38
N ASN A 45 -43.72 -48.97 -65.24
CA ASN A 45 -43.59 -49.21 -66.62
C ASN A 45 -42.77 -48.22 -67.39
N GLY A 46 -41.74 -48.59 -68.09
CA GLY A 46 -41.44 -49.68 -68.98
C GLY A 46 -41.16 -49.14 -70.35
N GLY A 47 -40.08 -49.50 -70.94
CA GLY A 47 -39.89 -49.33 -72.35
C GLY A 47 -38.57 -48.77 -72.84
N ASN A 48 -37.56 -49.54 -72.88
CA ASN A 48 -36.84 -50.06 -74.07
C ASN A 48 -36.34 -49.02 -75.09
N GLY A 49 -35.04 -49.01 -75.39
CA GLY A 49 -34.52 -48.80 -76.75
C GLY A 49 -33.32 -47.98 -76.90
N GLY A 50 -32.20 -48.56 -76.82
CA GLY A 50 -31.20 -48.56 -77.92
C GLY A 50 -30.41 -47.38 -78.27
N GLY A 51 -29.14 -47.55 -78.23
CA GLY A 51 -28.29 -46.91 -79.16
C GLY A 51 -27.27 -45.88 -78.68
N GLY A 52 -26.09 -46.27 -78.56
CA GLY A 52 -24.95 -45.39 -78.17
C GLY A 52 -24.75 -44.24 -79.13
N ASN A 53 -24.18 -43.23 -78.55
CA ASN A 53 -23.03 -42.55 -79.18
C ASN A 53 -22.28 -41.76 -78.15
N ASN A 54 -20.99 -42.04 -78.04
CA ASN A 54 -19.96 -41.21 -77.43
C ASN A 54 -19.90 -39.90 -78.18
N GLY A 55 -20.21 -38.83 -77.57
CA GLY A 55 -19.98 -37.45 -78.05
C GLY A 55 -20.00 -36.55 -76.87
N GLY A 56 -18.88 -36.45 -76.20
CA GLY A 56 -18.66 -35.38 -75.22
C GLY A 56 -18.80 -34.01 -75.90
N SER A 57 -19.97 -33.39 -75.80
CA SER A 57 -20.10 -32.00 -76.12
C SER A 57 -19.68 -31.26 -74.85
N THR A 58 -18.42 -30.85 -74.79
CA THR A 58 -17.99 -29.76 -73.92
C THR A 58 -18.70 -28.48 -74.39
N GLU A 59 -19.77 -28.13 -73.76
CA GLU A 59 -20.25 -26.73 -73.89
C GLU A 59 -19.06 -25.81 -73.54
N PRO A 60 -18.78 -24.77 -74.34
CA PRO A 60 -17.75 -23.82 -74.03
C PRO A 60 -18.00 -23.22 -72.68
N PRO A 61 -16.97 -23.01 -71.83
CA PRO A 61 -17.15 -22.52 -70.53
C PRO A 61 -17.91 -21.17 -70.55
N ASP A 62 -19.01 -21.06 -69.81
CA ASP A 62 -19.76 -19.83 -69.69
C ASP A 62 -19.04 -18.85 -68.78
N THR A 63 -18.01 -18.21 -69.27
CA THR A 63 -17.15 -17.27 -68.57
C THR A 63 -17.77 -15.89 -68.41
N GLU A 64 -18.89 -15.62 -69.04
CA GLU A 64 -19.68 -14.42 -68.83
C GLU A 64 -20.40 -14.43 -67.50
N ASN A 65 -20.95 -15.61 -67.13
CA ASN A 65 -21.74 -15.77 -65.92
C ASN A 65 -21.00 -16.38 -64.73
N TYR A 66 -19.84 -17.07 -64.97
CA TYR A 66 -19.13 -17.81 -63.94
C TYR A 66 -17.64 -17.51 -63.92
N ILE A 67 -17.06 -17.58 -62.71
CA ILE A 67 -15.59 -17.72 -62.51
C ILE A 67 -15.30 -19.21 -62.31
N TYR A 68 -14.40 -19.75 -63.12
CA TYR A 68 -14.05 -21.16 -63.01
C TYR A 68 -12.80 -21.24 -62.12
N LEU A 69 -12.99 -21.81 -60.90
CA LEU A 69 -11.91 -22.04 -59.93
C LEU A 69 -11.12 -23.31 -60.22
N VAL A 70 -11.79 -24.33 -60.82
CA VAL A 70 -11.16 -25.58 -61.24
C VAL A 70 -11.62 -25.91 -62.64
N LYS A 71 -10.67 -26.26 -63.56
CA LYS A 71 -10.88 -26.75 -64.90
C LYS A 71 -10.10 -28.02 -65.09
N ASP A 72 -10.75 -29.02 -65.65
CA ASP A 72 -10.14 -30.36 -65.95
C ASP A 72 -9.40 -31.00 -64.76
N GLY A 73 -9.83 -30.69 -63.53
CA GLY A 73 -9.23 -31.18 -62.30
C GLY A 73 -7.98 -30.39 -61.82
N ALA A 74 -7.66 -29.28 -62.48
CA ALA A 74 -6.57 -28.39 -62.05
C ALA A 74 -7.11 -27.09 -61.46
N ALA A 75 -6.49 -26.59 -60.38
CA ALA A 75 -6.81 -25.30 -59.83
C ALA A 75 -6.36 -24.15 -60.74
N GLU A 76 -7.28 -23.28 -61.08
CA GLU A 76 -7.04 -22.06 -61.88
C GLU A 76 -6.88 -20.84 -60.97
N PHE A 77 -6.90 -21.01 -59.66
CA PHE A 77 -6.87 -19.94 -58.65
C PHE A 77 -5.76 -20.13 -57.60
N GLN A 78 -5.48 -19.06 -56.91
CA GLN A 78 -4.61 -19.03 -55.73
C GLN A 78 -5.38 -18.51 -54.53
N PHE A 79 -5.11 -19.07 -53.34
CA PHE A 79 -5.56 -18.46 -52.08
C PHE A 79 -4.70 -17.26 -51.70
N ILE A 80 -5.32 -16.17 -51.30
CA ILE A 80 -4.69 -15.00 -50.75
C ILE A 80 -5.18 -14.75 -49.33
N THR A 81 -4.24 -14.59 -48.40
CA THR A 81 -4.56 -14.28 -46.97
C THR A 81 -3.53 -13.32 -46.39
N GLY A 82 -3.81 -12.72 -45.25
CA GLY A 82 -2.81 -11.99 -44.47
C GLY A 82 -1.64 -12.85 -44.03
N GLY A 83 -0.51 -12.24 -43.70
CA GLY A 83 0.72 -12.92 -43.28
C GLY A 83 0.59 -13.62 -41.93
N ASN A 84 0.02 -12.93 -40.95
CA ASN A 84 -0.27 -13.41 -39.57
C ASN A 84 -1.78 -13.57 -39.40
N LEU A 85 -2.28 -14.76 -39.67
CA LEU A 85 -3.70 -15.06 -39.47
C LEU A 85 -4.01 -15.31 -38.01
N ASP A 86 -5.14 -14.77 -37.55
CA ASP A 86 -5.76 -15.21 -36.30
C ASP A 86 -6.02 -16.72 -36.34
N PRO A 87 -5.90 -17.47 -35.26
CA PRO A 87 -6.12 -18.91 -35.22
C PRO A 87 -7.50 -19.38 -35.76
N LEU A 88 -8.56 -18.59 -35.53
CA LEU A 88 -9.90 -18.90 -36.05
C LEU A 88 -9.99 -18.67 -37.56
N VAL A 89 -9.38 -17.57 -38.07
CA VAL A 89 -9.29 -17.34 -39.52
C VAL A 89 -8.41 -18.38 -40.19
N TYR A 90 -7.32 -18.82 -39.55
CA TYR A 90 -6.50 -19.89 -40.04
C TYR A 90 -7.26 -21.22 -40.10
N SER A 91 -8.06 -21.54 -39.10
CA SER A 91 -8.93 -22.71 -39.09
C SER A 91 -9.95 -22.67 -40.25
N ALA A 92 -10.59 -21.52 -40.45
CA ALA A 92 -11.50 -21.30 -41.57
C ALA A 92 -10.80 -21.47 -42.95
N PHE A 93 -9.60 -20.92 -43.08
CA PHE A 93 -8.77 -21.15 -44.27
C PHE A 93 -8.43 -22.63 -44.48
N THR A 94 -8.10 -23.37 -43.41
CA THR A 94 -7.83 -24.82 -43.48
C THR A 94 -9.04 -25.60 -43.98
N THR A 95 -10.24 -25.28 -43.46
CA THR A 95 -11.50 -25.89 -43.96
C THR A 95 -11.69 -25.64 -45.46
N MET A 96 -11.44 -24.45 -45.93
CA MET A 96 -11.52 -24.11 -47.35
C MET A 96 -10.52 -24.91 -48.19
N LYS A 97 -9.26 -25.05 -47.71
CA LYS A 97 -8.23 -25.86 -48.38
C LYS A 97 -8.60 -27.35 -48.40
N GLU A 98 -9.08 -27.87 -47.28
CA GLU A 98 -9.51 -29.27 -47.16
C GLU A 98 -10.64 -29.60 -48.15
N TYR A 99 -11.62 -28.73 -48.32
CA TYR A 99 -12.69 -28.88 -49.31
C TYR A 99 -12.14 -29.14 -50.71
N PHE A 100 -11.18 -28.41 -51.22
CA PHE A 100 -10.57 -28.63 -52.52
C PHE A 100 -9.68 -29.87 -52.53
N SER A 101 -9.00 -30.18 -51.45
CA SER A 101 -8.20 -31.41 -51.31
C SER A 101 -9.05 -32.69 -51.39
N GLU A 102 -10.26 -32.67 -50.81
CA GLU A 102 -11.22 -33.79 -50.89
C GLU A 102 -11.71 -34.03 -52.33
N LEU A 103 -11.73 -32.99 -53.17
CA LEU A 103 -12.00 -33.11 -54.60
C LEU A 103 -10.75 -33.49 -55.43
N GLY A 104 -9.64 -33.78 -54.75
CA GLY A 104 -8.37 -34.13 -55.40
C GLY A 104 -7.60 -32.96 -56.03
N ILE A 105 -7.91 -31.70 -55.63
CA ILE A 105 -7.36 -30.50 -56.21
C ILE A 105 -6.19 -29.99 -55.34
N GLU A 106 -5.01 -29.84 -55.89
CA GLU A 106 -3.87 -29.18 -55.27
C GLU A 106 -4.01 -27.67 -55.38
N THR A 107 -3.92 -26.98 -54.22
CA THR A 107 -4.08 -25.51 -54.17
C THR A 107 -2.83 -24.82 -53.61
N THR A 108 -2.58 -23.60 -53.99
CA THR A 108 -1.45 -22.76 -53.55
C THR A 108 -1.96 -21.56 -52.71
N ARG A 109 -1.11 -21.05 -51.80
CA ARG A 109 -1.39 -19.87 -50.98
C ARG A 109 -0.28 -18.82 -51.18
N ALA A 110 -0.65 -17.55 -51.27
CA ALA A 110 0.25 -16.43 -51.16
C ALA A 110 -0.26 -15.44 -50.08
N GLU A 111 0.62 -14.56 -49.69
CA GLU A 111 0.30 -13.49 -48.72
C GLU A 111 -0.03 -12.20 -49.48
N ASP A 112 -1.01 -11.45 -49.01
CA ASP A 112 -1.58 -10.27 -49.65
C ASP A 112 -0.60 -9.13 -49.92
N TYR A 113 0.43 -8.99 -49.12
CA TYR A 113 1.48 -7.96 -49.27
C TYR A 113 2.55 -8.29 -50.31
N LYS A 114 2.59 -9.53 -50.85
CA LYS A 114 3.54 -9.95 -51.87
C LYS A 114 3.01 -9.62 -53.27
N SER A 115 3.30 -8.42 -53.74
CA SER A 115 2.81 -7.89 -55.02
C SER A 115 3.30 -8.64 -56.30
N GLY A 116 4.18 -9.63 -56.17
CA GLY A 116 4.78 -10.32 -57.32
C GLY A 116 4.10 -11.61 -57.77
N SER A 117 3.01 -12.02 -57.11
CA SER A 117 2.33 -13.32 -57.45
C SER A 117 0.82 -13.08 -57.58
N VAL A 118 0.41 -12.16 -58.45
CA VAL A 118 -1.01 -11.98 -58.77
C VAL A 118 -1.40 -13.00 -59.80
N SER A 119 -2.26 -13.97 -59.43
CA SER A 119 -2.95 -14.85 -60.37
C SER A 119 -4.12 -14.09 -61.00
N ASP A 120 -4.52 -14.46 -62.19
CA ASP A 120 -5.73 -13.86 -62.82
C ASP A 120 -6.99 -14.22 -62.02
N CYS A 121 -6.97 -15.36 -61.32
CA CYS A 121 -8.07 -15.81 -60.47
C CYS A 121 -7.56 -16.02 -59.03
N GLU A 122 -8.22 -15.41 -58.02
CA GLU A 122 -7.85 -15.47 -56.60
C GLU A 122 -9.06 -15.68 -55.68
N ILE A 123 -8.86 -16.43 -54.59
CA ILE A 123 -9.79 -16.47 -53.48
C ILE A 123 -9.13 -15.76 -52.30
N LEU A 124 -9.67 -14.61 -51.91
CA LEU A 124 -9.15 -13.73 -50.87
C LEU A 124 -9.90 -13.90 -49.58
N LEU A 125 -9.18 -14.15 -48.48
CA LEU A 125 -9.74 -14.23 -47.15
C LEU A 125 -9.08 -13.22 -46.21
N GLY A 126 -9.83 -12.24 -45.72
CA GLY A 126 -9.41 -11.20 -44.79
C GLY A 126 -9.87 -9.80 -45.23
N ASP A 127 -9.52 -8.81 -44.43
CA ASP A 127 -9.89 -7.40 -44.63
C ASP A 127 -8.75 -6.55 -45.19
N ASN A 128 -7.50 -7.02 -45.13
CA ASN A 128 -6.31 -6.28 -45.56
C ASN A 128 -5.97 -6.59 -47.02
N LEU A 129 -6.82 -6.12 -47.92
CA LEU A 129 -6.71 -6.40 -49.36
C LEU A 129 -6.25 -5.18 -50.15
N MET A 130 -5.38 -4.32 -49.55
CA MET A 130 -4.99 -3.01 -50.10
C MET A 130 -4.29 -3.08 -51.47
N PHE A 131 -3.71 -4.24 -51.84
CA PHE A 131 -3.04 -4.41 -53.12
C PHE A 131 -3.97 -4.99 -54.21
N ARG A 132 -5.26 -5.14 -53.92
CA ARG A 132 -6.24 -5.66 -54.88
C ARG A 132 -7.36 -4.60 -55.06
N GLU A 133 -7.35 -4.00 -56.26
CA GLU A 133 -8.29 -2.93 -56.57
C GLU A 133 -9.75 -3.38 -56.32
N ASN A 134 -10.53 -2.57 -55.65
CA ASN A 134 -11.95 -2.75 -55.32
C ASN A 134 -12.28 -3.99 -54.43
N CYS A 135 -11.29 -4.69 -53.88
CA CYS A 135 -11.52 -5.86 -53.02
C CYS A 135 -11.64 -5.49 -51.55
N ALA A 136 -11.12 -4.37 -51.12
CA ALA A 136 -11.19 -3.91 -49.73
C ALA A 136 -12.65 -3.72 -49.26
N VAL A 137 -12.90 -4.07 -48.01
CA VAL A 137 -14.15 -3.86 -47.30
C VAL A 137 -13.84 -3.29 -45.94
N ASP A 138 -14.50 -2.23 -45.53
CA ASP A 138 -14.45 -1.74 -44.17
C ASP A 138 -15.31 -2.67 -43.31
N VAL A 139 -14.64 -3.50 -42.52
CA VAL A 139 -15.29 -4.50 -41.65
C VAL A 139 -16.23 -3.88 -40.61
N HIS A 140 -15.97 -2.61 -40.23
CA HIS A 140 -16.85 -1.94 -39.29
C HIS A 140 -18.22 -1.67 -39.86
N THR A 141 -18.41 -1.67 -41.16
CA THR A 141 -19.71 -1.47 -41.82
C THR A 141 -20.62 -2.70 -41.70
N VAL A 142 -20.08 -3.89 -41.49
CA VAL A 142 -20.84 -5.13 -41.33
C VAL A 142 -20.96 -5.60 -39.89
N GLY A 143 -20.09 -5.12 -39.01
CA GLY A 143 -20.05 -5.47 -37.60
C GLY A 143 -19.34 -6.80 -37.33
N ASP A 144 -19.15 -7.11 -36.04
CA ASP A 144 -18.30 -8.20 -35.58
C ASP A 144 -18.83 -9.62 -35.96
N LEU A 145 -20.15 -9.82 -36.08
CA LEU A 145 -20.78 -11.06 -36.51
C LEU A 145 -21.23 -11.02 -37.97
N GLY A 146 -20.93 -9.94 -38.66
CA GLY A 146 -21.22 -9.74 -40.08
C GLY A 146 -20.12 -10.29 -40.99
N TYR A 147 -20.43 -10.42 -42.27
CA TYR A 147 -19.44 -10.76 -43.30
C TYR A 147 -19.83 -10.30 -44.68
N VAL A 148 -18.84 -10.17 -45.54
CA VAL A 148 -19.05 -9.94 -46.98
C VAL A 148 -18.45 -11.10 -47.77
N ILE A 149 -19.25 -11.63 -48.72
CA ILE A 149 -18.76 -12.50 -49.78
C ILE A 149 -19.16 -11.89 -51.09
N LYS A 150 -18.18 -11.61 -51.96
CA LYS A 150 -18.46 -11.00 -53.26
C LYS A 150 -17.46 -11.43 -54.32
N THR A 151 -17.84 -11.34 -55.57
CA THR A 151 -16.92 -11.48 -56.71
C THR A 151 -16.53 -10.09 -57.23
N VAL A 152 -15.24 -9.92 -57.55
CA VAL A 152 -14.69 -8.70 -58.12
C VAL A 152 -13.73 -9.05 -59.28
N GLY A 153 -14.22 -8.90 -60.52
CA GLY A 153 -13.49 -9.43 -61.71
C GLY A 153 -13.45 -10.93 -61.64
N ASP A 154 -12.24 -11.51 -61.69
CA ASP A 154 -12.01 -12.96 -61.54
C ASP A 154 -11.61 -13.35 -60.08
N ARG A 155 -11.92 -12.53 -59.12
CA ARG A 155 -11.60 -12.74 -57.71
C ARG A 155 -12.86 -13.04 -56.88
N VAL A 156 -12.68 -13.94 -55.92
CA VAL A 156 -13.68 -14.19 -54.87
C VAL A 156 -13.16 -13.62 -53.59
N VAL A 157 -13.92 -12.73 -52.96
CA VAL A 157 -13.54 -11.99 -51.75
C VAL A 157 -14.40 -12.45 -50.60
N ILE A 158 -13.78 -12.85 -49.49
CA ILE A 158 -14.43 -13.22 -48.25
C ILE A 158 -13.85 -12.35 -47.14
N VAL A 159 -14.66 -11.46 -46.55
CA VAL A 159 -14.24 -10.58 -45.45
C VAL A 159 -15.17 -10.82 -44.25
N PRO A 160 -14.72 -11.58 -43.24
CA PRO A 160 -15.43 -11.70 -41.99
C PRO A 160 -15.26 -10.42 -41.19
N GLY A 161 -16.30 -9.98 -40.46
CA GLY A 161 -16.28 -8.83 -39.58
C GLY A 161 -15.43 -9.02 -38.31
N SER A 162 -15.26 -10.28 -37.90
CA SER A 162 -14.33 -10.68 -36.84
C SER A 162 -13.80 -12.10 -37.09
N PRO A 163 -12.71 -12.54 -36.40
CA PRO A 163 -12.24 -13.93 -36.47
C PRO A 163 -13.33 -14.97 -36.13
N ASP A 164 -14.22 -14.67 -35.21
CA ASP A 164 -15.25 -15.59 -34.74
C ASP A 164 -16.24 -16.02 -35.85
N ILE A 165 -16.50 -15.17 -36.84
CA ILE A 165 -17.44 -15.41 -37.91
C ILE A 165 -16.77 -15.99 -39.19
N ALA A 166 -15.43 -16.14 -39.20
CA ALA A 166 -14.68 -16.53 -40.38
C ALA A 166 -15.13 -17.90 -40.91
N ALA A 167 -15.34 -18.89 -40.03
CA ALA A 167 -15.80 -20.21 -40.40
C ALA A 167 -17.20 -20.17 -41.07
N THR A 168 -18.10 -19.33 -40.56
CA THR A 168 -19.43 -19.15 -41.12
C THR A 168 -19.36 -18.54 -42.52
N ALA A 169 -18.55 -17.50 -42.69
CA ALA A 169 -18.35 -16.87 -44.00
C ALA A 169 -17.76 -17.83 -45.02
N VAL A 170 -16.72 -18.60 -44.64
CA VAL A 170 -16.13 -19.63 -45.52
C VAL A 170 -17.14 -20.73 -45.89
N ASN A 171 -17.85 -21.29 -44.91
CA ASN A 171 -18.85 -22.32 -45.20
C ASN A 171 -19.96 -21.83 -46.14
N LYS A 172 -20.29 -20.57 -46.02
CA LYS A 172 -21.27 -19.93 -46.93
C LYS A 172 -20.74 -19.85 -48.35
N LEU A 173 -19.45 -19.42 -48.54
CA LEU A 173 -18.87 -19.52 -49.87
C LEU A 173 -18.88 -20.92 -50.40
N LEU A 174 -18.38 -21.91 -49.60
CA LEU A 174 -18.32 -23.32 -50.06
C LEU A 174 -19.68 -23.85 -50.52
N SER A 175 -20.78 -23.43 -49.88
CA SER A 175 -22.14 -23.76 -50.25
C SER A 175 -22.59 -23.07 -51.55
N ALA A 176 -21.95 -22.00 -51.97
CA ALA A 176 -22.26 -21.29 -53.22
C ALA A 176 -21.43 -21.80 -54.43
N LEU A 177 -20.48 -22.70 -54.18
CA LEU A 177 -19.71 -23.31 -55.27
C LEU A 177 -20.55 -24.37 -56.04
N GLU A 178 -20.45 -24.35 -57.37
CA GLU A 178 -21.04 -25.36 -58.21
C GLU A 178 -19.94 -26.34 -58.62
N VAL A 179 -20.08 -27.61 -58.18
CA VAL A 179 -19.22 -28.71 -58.54
C VAL A 179 -19.84 -29.58 -59.62
N ARG A 180 -19.10 -29.81 -60.69
CA ARG A 180 -19.52 -30.61 -61.83
C ARG A 180 -18.45 -31.64 -62.20
N ASP A 181 -18.84 -32.61 -62.98
CA ASP A 181 -17.95 -33.61 -63.60
C ASP A 181 -17.09 -34.37 -62.55
N ASP A 182 -17.71 -34.82 -61.45
CA ASP A 182 -17.05 -35.53 -60.33
C ASP A 182 -15.86 -34.70 -59.73
N GLY A 183 -16.04 -33.39 -59.62
CA GLY A 183 -15.03 -32.48 -59.03
C GLY A 183 -14.04 -31.91 -60.04
N LYS A 184 -14.09 -32.29 -61.30
CA LYS A 184 -13.16 -31.73 -62.32
C LYS A 184 -13.45 -30.27 -62.72
N THR A 185 -14.64 -29.80 -62.43
CA THR A 185 -15.03 -28.42 -62.63
C THR A 185 -15.63 -27.84 -61.39
N VAL A 186 -15.05 -26.78 -60.85
CA VAL A 186 -15.63 -26.01 -59.75
C VAL A 186 -15.72 -24.57 -60.20
N ARG A 187 -16.92 -23.98 -60.04
CA ARG A 187 -17.15 -22.60 -60.46
C ARG A 187 -18.02 -21.82 -59.46
N VAL A 188 -17.98 -20.54 -59.53
CA VAL A 188 -18.76 -19.62 -58.68
C VAL A 188 -19.46 -18.57 -59.54
N PRO A 189 -20.70 -18.17 -59.28
CA PRO A 189 -21.37 -17.14 -60.04
C PRO A 189 -20.66 -15.79 -59.94
N ARG A 190 -20.50 -15.07 -61.09
CA ARG A 190 -19.98 -13.70 -61.12
C ARG A 190 -20.91 -12.69 -60.44
N SER A 191 -22.15 -13.05 -60.25
CA SER A 191 -23.15 -12.25 -59.53
C SER A 191 -23.14 -12.50 -58.03
N LEU A 192 -22.24 -13.35 -57.52
CA LEU A 192 -22.17 -13.60 -56.06
C LEU A 192 -21.85 -12.32 -55.31
N SER A 193 -22.82 -11.85 -54.52
CA SER A 193 -22.66 -10.69 -53.62
C SER A 193 -23.58 -10.90 -52.45
N GLU A 194 -23.01 -11.26 -51.30
CA GLU A 194 -23.76 -11.45 -50.07
C GLU A 194 -23.11 -10.63 -48.98
N THR A 195 -23.91 -9.82 -48.30
CA THR A 195 -23.50 -9.04 -47.14
C THR A 195 -24.46 -9.35 -46.00
N VAL A 196 -23.90 -9.77 -44.88
CA VAL A 196 -24.62 -10.00 -43.65
C VAL A 196 -24.14 -8.97 -42.65
N HIS A 197 -25.05 -8.21 -42.08
CA HIS A 197 -24.75 -7.23 -41.03
C HIS A 197 -25.02 -7.83 -39.66
N THR A 198 -24.23 -7.45 -38.68
CA THR A 198 -24.55 -7.77 -37.28
C THR A 198 -25.79 -7.04 -36.84
N GLU A 199 -26.73 -7.74 -36.21
CA GLU A 199 -27.84 -7.10 -35.51
C GLU A 199 -27.47 -6.85 -34.06
N TYR A 200 -27.40 -5.62 -33.66
CA TYR A 200 -27.11 -5.18 -32.33
C TYR A 200 -28.35 -4.95 -31.49
N GLU A 201 -28.30 -5.32 -30.19
CA GLU A 201 -29.38 -5.01 -29.25
C GLU A 201 -29.46 -3.51 -28.99
N LEU A 202 -28.34 -2.82 -28.83
CA LEU A 202 -28.24 -1.36 -28.68
C LEU A 202 -28.19 -0.71 -30.07
N LYS A 203 -29.30 -0.14 -30.50
CA LYS A 203 -29.51 0.34 -31.87
C LYS A 203 -29.10 1.81 -32.09
N SER A 204 -29.02 2.60 -31.01
CA SER A 204 -28.60 3.99 -31.10
C SER A 204 -27.98 4.53 -29.84
N ILE A 205 -26.94 5.34 -29.98
CA ILE A 205 -26.29 6.09 -28.90
C ILE A 205 -26.22 7.55 -29.28
N ALA A 206 -26.82 8.42 -28.46
CA ALA A 206 -26.77 9.87 -28.61
C ALA A 206 -26.11 10.50 -27.38
N LEU A 207 -25.05 11.25 -27.57
CA LEU A 207 -24.31 11.94 -26.52
C LEU A 207 -24.42 13.44 -26.73
N SER A 208 -24.94 14.17 -25.74
CA SER A 208 -25.28 15.60 -25.87
C SER A 208 -26.20 15.93 -27.07
N GLY A 209 -27.08 14.98 -27.45
CA GLY A 209 -27.95 15.10 -28.60
C GLY A 209 -27.30 14.82 -29.97
N TYR A 210 -26.04 14.41 -29.99
CA TYR A 210 -25.30 14.04 -31.21
C TYR A 210 -25.10 12.53 -31.30
N ASP A 211 -25.21 11.99 -32.51
CA ASP A 211 -24.97 10.57 -32.76
C ASP A 211 -23.53 10.18 -32.42
N ILE A 212 -23.34 8.96 -31.88
CA ILE A 212 -22.04 8.45 -31.45
C ILE A 212 -21.00 8.39 -32.57
N SER A 213 -21.42 8.24 -33.83
CA SER A 213 -20.54 8.19 -35.00
C SER A 213 -19.76 9.50 -35.26
N LEU A 214 -20.19 10.60 -34.64
CA LEU A 214 -19.49 11.90 -34.72
C LEU A 214 -18.33 11.99 -33.70
N TRP A 215 -18.26 11.11 -32.75
CA TRP A 215 -17.32 11.19 -31.62
C TRP A 215 -16.03 10.43 -31.88
N SER A 216 -14.96 10.92 -31.27
CA SER A 216 -13.64 10.29 -31.26
C SER A 216 -13.19 10.04 -29.83
N LEU A 217 -12.22 9.17 -29.62
CA LEU A 217 -11.62 8.90 -28.33
C LEU A 217 -10.32 9.68 -28.17
N TYR A 218 -10.04 10.07 -26.94
CA TYR A 218 -8.73 10.61 -26.57
C TYR A 218 -8.25 9.99 -25.26
N ALA A 219 -7.00 9.56 -25.24
CA ALA A 219 -6.25 9.22 -24.03
C ALA A 219 -4.80 9.62 -24.28
N ALA A 220 -4.14 10.19 -23.26
CA ALA A 220 -2.77 10.66 -23.41
C ALA A 220 -1.85 9.51 -23.86
N PRO A 221 -1.01 9.67 -24.89
CA PRO A 221 -0.14 8.60 -25.41
C PRO A 221 0.86 8.04 -24.38
N SER A 222 1.19 8.84 -23.36
CA SER A 222 2.11 8.47 -22.27
C SER A 222 1.45 7.64 -21.17
N ASP A 223 0.12 7.53 -21.15
CA ASP A 223 -0.63 6.79 -20.14
C ASP A 223 -1.22 5.50 -20.74
N ASN A 224 -0.45 4.43 -20.63
CA ASN A 224 -0.83 3.13 -21.20
C ASN A 224 -2.09 2.52 -20.56
N ASP A 225 -2.30 2.74 -19.26
CA ASP A 225 -3.43 2.15 -18.54
C ASP A 225 -4.74 2.85 -18.94
N VAL A 226 -4.72 4.18 -18.97
CA VAL A 226 -5.87 4.97 -19.43
C VAL A 226 -6.18 4.71 -20.90
N ARG A 227 -5.16 4.53 -21.75
CA ARG A 227 -5.32 4.20 -23.16
C ARG A 227 -5.92 2.81 -23.37
N ALA A 228 -5.54 1.84 -22.54
CA ALA A 228 -6.14 0.50 -22.57
C ALA A 228 -7.63 0.53 -22.24
N LEU A 229 -8.06 1.38 -21.29
CA LEU A 229 -9.48 1.57 -20.95
C LEU A 229 -10.26 2.24 -22.08
N ALA A 230 -9.70 3.26 -22.72
CA ALA A 230 -10.30 3.90 -23.89
C ALA A 230 -10.44 2.91 -25.06
N THR A 231 -9.49 2.01 -25.23
CA THR A 231 -9.56 0.92 -26.22
C THR A 231 -10.68 -0.07 -25.86
N ALA A 232 -10.75 -0.50 -24.59
CA ALA A 232 -11.81 -1.38 -24.12
C ALA A 232 -13.22 -0.75 -24.29
N PHE A 233 -13.33 0.56 -24.10
CA PHE A 233 -14.58 1.30 -24.37
C PHE A 233 -14.98 1.21 -25.83
N ARG A 234 -14.08 1.50 -26.76
CA ARG A 234 -14.30 1.38 -28.20
C ARG A 234 -14.75 -0.03 -28.58
N ASP A 235 -14.00 -1.03 -28.13
CA ASP A 235 -14.25 -2.44 -28.48
C ASP A 235 -15.60 -2.92 -27.90
N THR A 236 -15.98 -2.44 -26.72
CA THR A 236 -17.30 -2.72 -26.13
C THR A 236 -18.44 -2.06 -26.91
N LEU A 237 -18.29 -0.79 -27.29
CA LEU A 237 -19.31 -0.12 -28.11
C LEU A 237 -19.44 -0.74 -29.50
N TYR A 238 -18.34 -1.14 -30.10
CA TYR A 238 -18.36 -1.86 -31.38
C TYR A 238 -19.15 -3.17 -31.28
N LYS A 239 -18.87 -3.98 -30.25
CA LYS A 239 -19.55 -5.26 -30.03
C LYS A 239 -21.03 -5.13 -29.64
N SER A 240 -21.40 -4.05 -28.92
CA SER A 240 -22.76 -3.88 -28.43
C SER A 240 -23.67 -3.03 -29.33
N ALA A 241 -23.12 -2.14 -30.16
CA ALA A 241 -23.84 -1.15 -30.94
C ALA A 241 -23.28 -0.94 -32.36
N GLY A 242 -22.21 -1.62 -32.74
CA GLY A 242 -21.57 -1.38 -34.04
C GLY A 242 -20.83 -0.03 -34.15
N ALA A 243 -20.68 0.68 -33.04
CA ALA A 243 -20.10 2.01 -33.05
C ALA A 243 -18.56 1.93 -32.93
N TRP A 244 -17.85 2.13 -34.03
CA TRP A 244 -16.39 2.20 -34.06
C TRP A 244 -15.92 3.65 -33.93
N LEU A 245 -15.10 3.95 -32.92
CA LEU A 245 -14.60 5.28 -32.62
C LEU A 245 -13.09 5.36 -32.88
N GLU A 246 -12.67 6.30 -33.67
CA GLU A 246 -11.26 6.56 -33.93
C GLU A 246 -10.59 7.34 -32.81
N PHE A 247 -9.29 7.10 -32.59
CA PHE A 247 -8.51 7.89 -31.64
C PHE A 247 -8.08 9.21 -32.25
N ALA A 248 -8.38 10.32 -31.55
CA ALA A 248 -7.89 11.65 -31.90
C ALA A 248 -6.46 11.86 -31.35
N ASP A 249 -5.62 12.59 -32.09
CA ASP A 249 -4.27 12.97 -31.67
C ASP A 249 -4.25 13.95 -30.50
N LYS A 250 -5.30 14.76 -30.38
CA LYS A 250 -5.49 15.78 -29.33
C LYS A 250 -6.97 15.97 -29.01
N PRO A 251 -7.29 16.46 -27.79
CA PRO A 251 -8.66 16.82 -27.44
C PRO A 251 -9.21 17.89 -28.40
N GLY A 252 -10.40 17.67 -28.92
CA GLY A 252 -11.13 18.56 -29.86
C GLY A 252 -12.60 18.65 -29.50
N ASP A 253 -13.44 19.00 -30.53
CA ASP A 253 -14.88 18.85 -30.44
C ASP A 253 -15.29 17.41 -30.73
N TYR A 254 -16.38 16.95 -30.19
CA TYR A 254 -16.89 15.58 -30.25
C TYR A 254 -15.87 14.55 -29.79
N VAL A 255 -15.31 14.78 -28.60
CA VAL A 255 -14.28 13.91 -28.03
C VAL A 255 -14.74 13.32 -26.69
N ILE A 256 -14.48 12.02 -26.52
CA ILE A 256 -14.59 11.28 -25.25
C ILE A 256 -13.17 11.12 -24.72
N SER A 257 -12.83 11.86 -23.68
CA SER A 257 -11.50 11.89 -23.10
C SER A 257 -11.44 11.01 -21.86
N PHE A 258 -10.50 10.08 -21.86
CA PHE A 258 -10.12 9.30 -20.69
C PHE A 258 -8.89 9.94 -20.03
N THR A 259 -8.92 10.14 -18.72
CA THR A 259 -7.83 10.83 -18.01
C THR A 259 -7.67 10.34 -16.58
N ALA A 260 -6.41 10.25 -16.12
CA ALA A 260 -6.12 10.25 -14.71
C ALA A 260 -6.45 11.65 -14.17
N ALA A 261 -7.42 11.73 -13.28
CA ALA A 261 -7.94 13.00 -12.75
C ALA A 261 -7.48 13.18 -11.29
N THR A 262 -7.51 14.42 -10.81
CA THR A 262 -7.36 14.71 -9.38
C THR A 262 -8.70 14.50 -8.65
N GLU A 263 -8.66 14.40 -7.31
CA GLU A 263 -9.87 14.31 -6.49
C GLU A 263 -10.77 15.56 -6.66
N GLU A 264 -10.16 16.74 -6.85
CA GLU A 264 -10.87 18.00 -7.13
C GLU A 264 -11.57 17.97 -8.48
N GLU A 265 -10.89 17.51 -9.53
CA GLU A 265 -11.46 17.40 -10.89
C GLU A 265 -12.62 16.39 -10.96
N THR A 266 -12.64 15.40 -10.08
CA THR A 266 -13.76 14.44 -9.94
C THR A 266 -14.82 14.90 -8.94
N GLY A 267 -14.75 16.14 -8.45
CA GLY A 267 -15.70 16.70 -7.50
C GLY A 267 -15.70 16.01 -6.12
N GLY A 268 -14.58 15.38 -5.75
CA GLY A 268 -14.43 14.65 -4.49
C GLY A 268 -14.93 13.21 -4.51
N TYR A 269 -15.52 12.74 -5.64
CA TYR A 269 -16.04 11.36 -5.76
C TYR A 269 -14.96 10.35 -6.15
N GLY A 270 -13.87 10.81 -6.73
CA GLY A 270 -12.80 9.95 -7.21
C GLY A 270 -13.04 9.33 -8.59
N PHE A 271 -14.27 9.12 -9.02
CA PHE A 271 -14.62 8.76 -10.38
C PHE A 271 -15.78 9.63 -10.88
N LEU A 272 -15.62 10.20 -12.06
CA LEU A 272 -16.62 11.05 -12.69
C LEU A 272 -16.66 10.86 -14.20
N VAL A 273 -17.86 10.67 -14.73
CA VAL A 273 -18.20 10.88 -16.13
C VAL A 273 -18.98 12.17 -16.23
N SER A 274 -18.55 13.10 -17.08
CA SER A 274 -19.25 14.38 -17.29
C SER A 274 -19.36 14.72 -18.76
N ILE A 275 -20.52 15.28 -19.16
CA ILE A 275 -20.80 15.76 -20.51
C ILE A 275 -20.96 17.27 -20.47
N SER A 276 -20.18 17.98 -21.27
CA SER A 276 -20.31 19.43 -21.44
C SER A 276 -20.20 19.79 -22.93
N GLY A 277 -21.34 20.07 -23.54
CA GLY A 277 -21.45 20.36 -24.95
C GLY A 277 -20.94 19.20 -25.80
N LYS A 278 -19.87 19.43 -26.53
CA LYS A 278 -19.23 18.44 -27.41
C LYS A 278 -18.01 17.73 -26.78
N LYS A 279 -17.95 17.67 -25.46
CA LYS A 279 -16.85 17.04 -24.71
C LYS A 279 -17.40 16.13 -23.63
N ILE A 280 -16.85 14.94 -23.56
CA ILE A 280 -17.10 13.98 -22.51
C ILE A 280 -15.78 13.70 -21.83
N THR A 281 -15.79 13.74 -20.50
CA THR A 281 -14.62 13.40 -19.70
C THR A 281 -14.96 12.21 -18.82
N ILE A 282 -14.14 11.18 -18.87
CA ILE A 282 -14.16 10.00 -17.98
C ILE A 282 -12.87 10.04 -17.18
N GLY A 283 -12.97 10.42 -15.93
CA GLY A 283 -11.83 10.65 -15.04
C GLY A 283 -11.87 9.83 -13.78
N CYS A 284 -10.69 9.36 -13.34
CA CYS A 284 -10.54 8.68 -12.07
C CYS A 284 -9.29 9.18 -11.33
N SER A 285 -9.45 9.50 -10.02
CA SER A 285 -8.33 9.89 -9.16
C SER A 285 -7.65 8.71 -8.46
N VAL A 286 -8.28 7.53 -8.48
CA VAL A 286 -7.76 6.28 -7.91
C VAL A 286 -7.51 5.29 -9.05
N SER A 287 -6.32 5.38 -9.66
CA SER A 287 -5.98 4.64 -10.89
C SER A 287 -6.21 3.13 -10.79
N SER A 288 -5.97 2.54 -9.63
CA SER A 288 -6.20 1.10 -9.37
C SER A 288 -7.68 0.67 -9.43
N LEU A 289 -8.61 1.60 -9.30
CA LEU A 289 -10.06 1.37 -9.35
C LEU A 289 -10.69 1.85 -10.65
N PHE A 290 -9.91 2.46 -11.55
CA PHE A 290 -10.45 3.02 -12.77
C PHE A 290 -11.18 1.95 -13.61
N ALA A 291 -10.55 0.79 -13.83
CA ALA A 291 -11.13 -0.28 -14.63
C ALA A 291 -12.40 -0.88 -14.01
N GLU A 292 -12.41 -1.09 -12.70
CA GLU A 292 -13.57 -1.62 -11.96
C GLU A 292 -14.77 -0.67 -12.05
N THR A 293 -14.55 0.60 -11.69
CA THR A 293 -15.62 1.61 -11.69
C THR A 293 -16.09 1.97 -13.10
N TYR A 294 -15.17 1.96 -14.06
CA TYR A 294 -15.52 2.08 -15.47
C TYR A 294 -16.46 0.95 -15.92
N SER A 295 -16.20 -0.29 -15.48
CA SER A 295 -17.06 -1.44 -15.81
C SER A 295 -18.45 -1.30 -15.20
N GLU A 296 -18.58 -0.76 -13.98
CA GLU A 296 -19.89 -0.43 -13.40
C GLU A 296 -20.65 0.59 -14.25
N PHE A 297 -19.98 1.68 -14.65
CA PHE A 297 -20.55 2.70 -15.52
C PHE A 297 -21.05 2.08 -16.86
N MET A 298 -20.24 1.25 -17.50
CA MET A 298 -20.63 0.60 -18.76
C MET A 298 -21.85 -0.30 -18.58
N ASN A 299 -21.89 -1.10 -17.52
CA ASN A 299 -23.01 -2.00 -17.26
C ASN A 299 -24.30 -1.24 -16.93
N GLU A 300 -24.21 -0.16 -16.15
CA GLU A 300 -25.38 0.62 -15.76
C GLU A 300 -25.94 1.47 -16.93
N VAL A 301 -25.07 1.95 -17.82
CA VAL A 301 -25.44 2.95 -18.81
C VAL A 301 -25.56 2.36 -20.23
N PHE A 302 -24.54 1.65 -20.70
CA PHE A 302 -24.49 1.17 -22.09
C PHE A 302 -24.95 -0.28 -22.26
N LEU A 303 -24.76 -1.12 -21.26
CA LEU A 303 -25.06 -2.57 -21.30
C LEU A 303 -26.27 -2.93 -20.43
N SER A 304 -27.15 -1.97 -20.17
CA SER A 304 -28.36 -2.14 -19.35
C SER A 304 -29.47 -2.96 -20.01
N GLY A 305 -29.29 -3.39 -21.27
CA GLY A 305 -30.33 -4.03 -22.08
C GLY A 305 -31.30 -3.03 -22.74
N ALA A 306 -30.99 -1.74 -22.71
CA ALA A 306 -31.80 -0.74 -23.42
C ALA A 306 -31.50 -0.77 -24.92
N GLU A 307 -32.51 -0.63 -25.76
CA GLU A 307 -32.33 -0.51 -27.23
C GLU A 307 -31.73 0.83 -27.68
N SER A 308 -31.70 1.84 -26.81
CA SER A 308 -31.09 3.15 -27.07
C SER A 308 -30.55 3.78 -25.82
N VAL A 309 -29.42 4.47 -25.96
CA VAL A 309 -28.77 5.27 -24.89
C VAL A 309 -28.75 6.72 -25.31
N SER A 310 -29.31 7.61 -24.49
CA SER A 310 -29.28 9.05 -24.72
C SER A 310 -28.81 9.77 -23.46
N LEU A 311 -27.59 10.33 -23.52
CA LEU A 311 -27.01 11.11 -22.44
C LEU A 311 -27.06 12.60 -22.80
N PRO A 312 -27.86 13.43 -22.10
CA PRO A 312 -28.04 14.86 -22.44
C PRO A 312 -26.77 15.68 -22.10
N ASP A 313 -26.72 16.91 -22.61
CA ASP A 313 -25.75 17.89 -22.14
C ASP A 313 -25.95 18.16 -20.64
N GLY A 314 -24.86 18.31 -19.90
CA GLY A 314 -24.86 18.42 -18.44
C GLY A 314 -25.04 17.08 -17.72
N TYR A 315 -25.13 15.94 -18.41
CA TYR A 315 -25.13 14.61 -17.75
C TYR A 315 -23.87 14.39 -16.93
N SER A 316 -24.06 13.82 -15.75
CA SER A 316 -22.94 13.32 -14.94
C SER A 316 -23.29 12.00 -14.26
N TRP A 317 -22.28 11.13 -14.18
CA TRP A 317 -22.33 9.88 -13.41
C TRP A 317 -21.08 9.81 -12.54
N SER A 318 -21.24 9.51 -11.28
CA SER A 318 -20.11 9.49 -10.34
C SER A 318 -20.20 8.32 -9.36
N ARG A 319 -19.03 7.89 -8.89
CA ARG A 319 -18.90 6.95 -7.78
C ARG A 319 -17.86 7.48 -6.80
N ASP A 320 -18.18 7.46 -5.50
CA ASP A 320 -17.18 7.72 -4.45
C ASP A 320 -16.30 6.49 -4.30
N VAL A 321 -15.13 6.55 -4.91
CA VAL A 321 -14.10 5.51 -4.85
C VAL A 321 -12.91 5.96 -3.99
N THR A 322 -13.00 7.07 -3.28
CA THR A 322 -11.93 7.59 -2.40
C THR A 322 -12.00 6.98 -1.01
N LYS A 323 -13.15 6.47 -0.60
CA LYS A 323 -13.46 6.01 0.76
C LYS A 323 -13.88 4.55 0.79
N LEU A 324 -13.49 3.87 1.86
CA LEU A 324 -14.00 2.56 2.28
C LEU A 324 -14.48 2.66 3.71
N TYR A 325 -15.66 2.14 3.99
CA TYR A 325 -16.17 2.04 5.36
C TYR A 325 -16.05 0.62 5.89
N TYR A 326 -15.83 0.46 7.18
CA TYR A 326 -15.81 -0.86 7.80
C TYR A 326 -17.13 -1.62 7.59
N SER A 327 -18.26 -0.90 7.55
CA SER A 327 -19.58 -1.47 7.25
C SER A 327 -19.68 -2.10 5.87
N ASP A 328 -18.92 -1.62 4.88
CA ASP A 328 -18.89 -2.17 3.52
C ASP A 328 -18.34 -3.61 3.49
N PHE A 329 -17.62 -4.00 4.54
CA PHE A 329 -17.03 -5.33 4.73
C PHE A 329 -17.74 -6.17 5.80
N GLY A 330 -18.90 -5.69 6.27
CA GLY A 330 -19.74 -6.40 7.23
C GLY A 330 -19.45 -6.13 8.69
N ALA A 331 -18.68 -5.08 9.02
CA ALA A 331 -18.55 -4.66 10.42
C ALA A 331 -19.87 -4.11 10.94
N VAL A 332 -20.28 -4.60 12.11
CA VAL A 332 -21.58 -4.27 12.71
C VAL A 332 -21.49 -3.01 13.56
N GLY A 333 -20.41 -2.84 14.32
CA GLY A 333 -20.20 -1.66 15.16
C GLY A 333 -21.18 -1.50 16.31
N ASP A 334 -21.68 -2.61 16.89
CA ASP A 334 -22.66 -2.65 17.97
C ASP A 334 -22.01 -2.78 19.37
N GLY A 335 -20.70 -2.87 19.45
CA GLY A 335 -19.92 -3.06 20.69
C GLY A 335 -19.93 -4.49 21.24
N VAL A 336 -20.50 -5.44 20.54
CA VAL A 336 -20.66 -6.85 20.97
C VAL A 336 -20.16 -7.83 19.91
N THR A 337 -20.55 -7.64 18.63
CA THR A 337 -20.12 -8.47 17.52
C THR A 337 -18.65 -8.23 17.25
N ASP A 338 -17.89 -9.32 17.07
CA ASP A 338 -16.45 -9.19 16.79
C ASP A 338 -16.22 -8.74 15.35
N ASP A 339 -15.80 -7.49 15.19
CA ASP A 339 -15.61 -6.82 13.91
C ASP A 339 -14.18 -7.00 13.31
N PHE A 340 -13.30 -7.75 14.00
CA PHE A 340 -11.90 -7.87 13.61
C PHE A 340 -11.71 -8.28 12.15
N LEU A 341 -12.42 -9.31 11.67
CA LEU A 341 -12.26 -9.82 10.30
C LEU A 341 -12.77 -8.83 9.26
N ALA A 342 -13.87 -8.16 9.54
CA ALA A 342 -14.43 -7.13 8.65
C ALA A 342 -13.50 -5.92 8.52
N ILE A 343 -12.99 -5.41 9.64
CA ILE A 343 -12.02 -4.31 9.68
C ILE A 343 -10.74 -4.71 8.96
N LYS A 344 -10.25 -5.94 9.18
CA LYS A 344 -9.07 -6.47 8.50
C LYS A 344 -9.27 -6.54 6.98
N ALA A 345 -10.44 -6.98 6.51
CA ALA A 345 -10.77 -7.03 5.09
C ALA A 345 -10.83 -5.63 4.45
N ALA A 346 -11.41 -4.64 5.15
CA ALA A 346 -11.44 -3.25 4.71
C ALA A 346 -10.02 -2.69 4.51
N HIS A 347 -9.14 -2.85 5.49
CA HIS A 347 -7.76 -2.41 5.37
C HIS A 347 -6.98 -3.20 4.31
N ALA A 348 -7.23 -4.51 4.15
CA ALA A 348 -6.60 -5.30 3.09
C ALA A 348 -6.97 -4.76 1.69
N ARG A 349 -8.23 -4.40 1.46
CA ARG A 349 -8.68 -3.75 0.23
C ARG A 349 -8.03 -2.38 0.05
N ALA A 350 -8.08 -1.54 1.09
CA ALA A 350 -7.46 -0.21 1.06
C ALA A 350 -5.97 -0.26 0.74
N ASN A 351 -5.24 -1.20 1.34
CA ASN A 351 -3.81 -1.38 1.08
C ASN A 351 -3.48 -1.75 -0.38
N GLN A 352 -4.44 -2.35 -1.10
CA GLN A 352 -4.31 -2.67 -2.53
C GLN A 352 -4.68 -1.48 -3.41
N THR A 353 -5.70 -0.72 -3.02
CA THR A 353 -6.32 0.31 -3.85
C THR A 353 -5.86 1.72 -3.54
N GLY A 354 -5.26 1.96 -2.36
CA GLY A 354 -4.84 3.28 -1.92
C GLY A 354 -5.97 4.15 -1.36
N GLN A 355 -7.18 3.60 -1.19
CA GLN A 355 -8.35 4.31 -0.65
C GLN A 355 -8.17 4.64 0.83
N ARG A 356 -8.84 5.71 1.28
CA ARG A 356 -8.92 6.04 2.71
C ARG A 356 -9.95 5.15 3.40
N VAL A 357 -9.64 4.72 4.62
CA VAL A 357 -10.55 3.89 5.43
C VAL A 357 -11.26 4.73 6.48
N TYR A 358 -12.57 4.52 6.61
CA TYR A 358 -13.41 5.25 7.55
C TYR A 358 -14.13 4.29 8.51
N ALA A 359 -14.07 4.60 9.79
CA ALA A 359 -15.02 4.09 10.76
C ALA A 359 -16.31 4.89 10.70
N THR A 360 -17.45 4.24 10.84
CA THR A 360 -18.76 4.91 10.86
C THR A 360 -18.90 5.73 12.16
N PRO A 361 -19.16 7.04 12.10
CA PRO A 361 -19.38 7.83 13.30
C PRO A 361 -20.55 7.28 14.13
N GLY A 362 -20.37 7.16 15.45
CA GLY A 362 -21.34 6.60 16.38
C GLY A 362 -21.31 5.07 16.50
N ALA A 363 -20.56 4.36 15.66
CA ALA A 363 -20.35 2.93 15.81
C ALA A 363 -19.38 2.62 16.96
N THR A 364 -19.58 1.46 17.62
CA THR A 364 -18.66 0.89 18.61
C THR A 364 -18.19 -0.47 18.13
N TYR A 365 -16.95 -0.55 17.66
CA TYR A 365 -16.35 -1.77 17.14
C TYR A 365 -15.74 -2.61 18.25
N TYR A 366 -16.14 -3.87 18.36
CA TYR A 366 -15.54 -4.80 19.31
C TYR A 366 -14.48 -5.67 18.62
N ILE A 367 -13.31 -5.77 19.22
CA ILE A 367 -12.18 -6.55 18.75
C ILE A 367 -11.70 -7.45 19.89
N GLY A 368 -11.86 -8.75 19.71
CA GLY A 368 -11.45 -9.76 20.67
C GLY A 368 -9.95 -10.08 20.65
N ALA A 369 -9.60 -11.18 21.32
CA ALA A 369 -8.23 -11.66 21.47
C ALA A 369 -7.77 -12.47 20.24
N HIS A 370 -7.49 -11.81 19.13
CA HIS A 370 -6.98 -12.47 17.92
C HIS A 370 -5.46 -12.63 17.92
N PRO A 371 -4.92 -13.78 17.45
CA PRO A 371 -3.50 -14.00 17.27
C PRO A 371 -3.01 -13.45 15.91
N ASP A 372 -3.43 -12.25 15.56
CA ASP A 372 -3.18 -11.61 14.27
C ASP A 372 -3.28 -10.08 14.42
N SER A 373 -2.92 -9.35 13.38
CA SER A 373 -2.94 -7.89 13.34
C SER A 373 -3.61 -7.39 12.06
N ILE A 374 -4.16 -6.19 12.13
CA ILE A 374 -4.71 -5.46 10.99
C ILE A 374 -3.60 -4.58 10.42
N SER A 375 -3.20 -4.83 9.18
CA SER A 375 -2.19 -4.05 8.46
C SER A 375 -2.80 -2.77 7.90
N VAL A 376 -2.23 -1.62 8.23
CA VAL A 376 -2.69 -0.30 7.80
C VAL A 376 -1.60 0.35 6.95
N LYS A 377 -1.92 0.70 5.68
CA LYS A 377 -1.00 1.37 4.74
C LYS A 377 -1.60 2.61 4.09
N THR A 378 -2.81 2.98 4.49
CA THR A 378 -3.53 4.15 3.94
C THR A 378 -4.07 5.01 5.07
N ASP A 379 -4.43 6.26 4.72
CA ASP A 379 -5.08 7.15 5.66
C ASP A 379 -6.33 6.50 6.27
N THR A 380 -6.48 6.67 7.59
CA THR A 380 -7.56 6.04 8.36
C THR A 380 -8.24 7.07 9.25
N VAL A 381 -9.56 7.13 9.21
CA VAL A 381 -10.37 8.11 9.93
C VAL A 381 -11.34 7.40 10.88
N TRP A 382 -11.13 7.57 12.16
CA TRP A 382 -11.95 7.01 13.24
C TRP A 382 -12.80 8.05 13.97
N THR A 383 -12.81 9.27 13.44
CA THR A 383 -13.52 10.39 14.09
C THR A 383 -14.97 10.07 14.39
N GLY A 384 -15.35 10.15 15.69
CA GLY A 384 -16.70 9.85 16.15
C GLY A 384 -17.02 8.37 16.37
N ALA A 385 -16.08 7.45 16.13
CA ALA A 385 -16.23 6.03 16.39
C ALA A 385 -15.55 5.61 17.70
N GLU A 386 -16.01 4.51 18.27
CA GLU A 386 -15.47 3.88 19.47
C GLU A 386 -14.97 2.47 19.14
N PHE A 387 -13.95 2.01 19.89
CA PHE A 387 -13.37 0.68 19.78
C PHE A 387 -13.20 0.07 21.15
N ILE A 388 -13.49 -1.22 21.28
CA ILE A 388 -13.23 -2.03 22.46
C ILE A 388 -12.20 -3.08 22.08
N PHE A 389 -10.98 -2.98 22.65
CA PHE A 389 -9.96 -4.03 22.54
C PHE A 389 -10.08 -4.93 23.76
N ASP A 390 -10.58 -6.14 23.58
CA ASP A 390 -10.82 -7.05 24.70
C ASP A 390 -9.69 -8.06 24.84
N ASP A 391 -8.76 -7.76 25.76
CA ASP A 391 -7.59 -8.59 26.02
C ASP A 391 -7.81 -9.63 27.13
N ARG A 392 -8.99 -9.69 27.74
CA ARG A 392 -9.28 -10.59 28.86
C ARG A 392 -9.14 -12.06 28.50
N GLY A 393 -9.41 -12.42 27.26
CA GLY A 393 -9.28 -13.77 26.73
C GLY A 393 -7.88 -14.18 26.28
N ILE A 394 -6.88 -13.29 26.37
CA ILE A 394 -5.52 -13.58 25.94
C ILE A 394 -4.80 -14.45 26.99
N ASP A 395 -4.34 -15.63 26.56
CA ASP A 395 -3.47 -16.46 27.40
C ASP A 395 -2.09 -15.83 27.51
N SER A 396 -1.64 -15.56 28.73
CA SER A 396 -0.35 -14.95 29.03
C SER A 396 0.85 -15.79 28.54
N ALA A 397 0.71 -17.10 28.41
CA ALA A 397 1.71 -18.00 27.87
C ALA A 397 1.72 -18.04 26.33
N ASN A 398 0.65 -17.58 25.69
CA ASN A 398 0.49 -17.62 24.25
C ASN A 398 1.17 -16.44 23.55
N SER A 399 1.65 -16.65 22.32
CA SER A 399 2.20 -15.63 21.47
C SER A 399 1.17 -14.55 21.05
N SER A 400 -0.14 -14.81 21.18
CA SER A 400 -1.21 -13.85 20.89
C SER A 400 -1.07 -12.51 21.64
N ARG A 401 -0.47 -12.50 22.84
CA ARG A 401 -0.15 -11.29 23.59
C ARG A 401 0.82 -10.33 22.84
N ASN A 402 1.51 -10.80 21.82
CA ASN A 402 2.50 -10.05 21.05
C ASN A 402 1.96 -9.51 19.72
N TYR A 403 0.66 -9.70 19.43
CA TYR A 403 0.05 -9.16 18.21
C TYR A 403 -0.60 -7.82 18.51
N GLU A 404 -0.02 -6.77 18.01
CA GLU A 404 -0.64 -5.45 17.97
C GLU A 404 -1.97 -5.53 17.21
N VAL A 405 -3.00 -4.84 17.67
CA VAL A 405 -4.33 -4.86 17.00
C VAL A 405 -4.21 -4.22 15.63
N PHE A 406 -3.57 -3.05 15.55
CA PHE A 406 -3.28 -2.37 14.30
C PHE A 406 -1.77 -2.20 14.10
N LYS A 407 -1.31 -2.51 12.89
CA LYS A 407 0.05 -2.25 12.43
C LYS A 407 0.05 -1.28 11.28
N ILE A 408 0.59 -0.11 11.49
CA ILE A 408 0.86 0.86 10.43
C ILE A 408 2.17 0.44 9.77
N GLU A 409 2.09 -0.17 8.61
CA GLU A 409 3.21 -0.83 7.94
C GLU A 409 3.73 -0.05 6.74
N SER A 410 5.04 -0.14 6.52
CA SER A 410 5.68 0.41 5.33
C SER A 410 5.21 -0.31 4.04
N ASP A 411 5.22 0.43 2.92
CA ASP A 411 5.02 -0.13 1.59
C ASP A 411 6.23 -0.95 1.12
N TYR A 412 7.36 -0.80 1.81
CA TYR A 412 8.63 -1.42 1.47
C TYR A 412 9.02 -2.50 2.49
N ALA A 413 9.46 -3.63 2.00
CA ALA A 413 10.11 -4.62 2.85
C ALA A 413 11.48 -4.12 3.32
N SER A 414 11.87 -4.46 4.56
CA SER A 414 13.23 -4.23 5.02
C SER A 414 14.25 -5.06 4.21
N ALA A 415 15.45 -4.53 4.03
CA ALA A 415 16.53 -5.18 3.30
C ALA A 415 17.74 -5.41 4.19
N THR A 416 18.33 -6.60 4.12
CA THR A 416 19.63 -6.86 4.76
C THR A 416 20.73 -6.24 3.90
N ILE A 417 21.66 -5.53 4.56
CA ILE A 417 22.86 -4.98 3.93
C ILE A 417 24.01 -5.96 4.21
N SER A 418 24.50 -6.69 3.20
CA SER A 418 25.54 -7.73 3.34
C SER A 418 26.95 -7.18 3.24
N ASP A 419 27.17 -6.09 2.49
CA ASP A 419 28.49 -5.63 2.08
C ASP A 419 29.01 -4.43 2.90
N ILE A 420 28.42 -4.20 4.08
CA ILE A 420 28.83 -3.14 4.99
C ILE A 420 30.11 -3.57 5.77
N GLY A 421 31.15 -2.77 5.65
CA GLY A 421 32.42 -3.00 6.36
C GLY A 421 32.40 -2.56 7.81
N SER A 422 33.59 -2.49 8.43
CA SER A 422 33.73 -1.87 9.75
C SER A 422 33.38 -0.40 9.73
N LEU A 423 32.78 0.11 10.82
CA LEU A 423 32.42 1.51 10.96
C LEU A 423 33.08 2.12 12.20
N ARG A 424 33.28 3.42 12.18
CA ARG A 424 33.85 4.17 13.31
C ARG A 424 32.88 5.24 13.79
N ALA A 425 32.93 5.51 15.08
CA ALA A 425 32.16 6.61 15.67
C ALA A 425 32.44 7.93 14.94
N GLY A 426 31.36 8.64 14.56
CA GLY A 426 31.43 9.88 13.80
C GLY A 426 31.72 9.74 12.30
N GLN A 427 31.87 8.51 11.77
CA GLN A 427 32.01 8.29 10.31
C GLN A 427 30.79 8.83 9.56
N LYS A 428 31.00 9.45 8.38
CA LYS A 428 30.00 10.23 7.65
C LYS A 428 29.35 9.47 6.51
N ASN A 429 29.84 8.28 6.16
CA ASN A 429 29.27 7.45 5.11
C ASN A 429 29.48 5.97 5.47
N ILE A 430 28.46 5.14 5.23
CA ILE A 430 28.51 3.70 5.59
C ILE A 430 29.28 2.84 4.59
N GLY A 431 29.75 3.43 3.48
CA GLY A 431 30.52 2.73 2.45
C GLY A 431 29.66 1.91 1.47
N VAL A 432 28.33 2.03 1.54
CA VAL A 432 27.38 1.31 0.67
C VAL A 432 26.31 2.28 0.21
N SER A 433 26.05 2.35 -1.10
CA SER A 433 24.90 3.07 -1.66
C SER A 433 23.67 2.16 -1.66
N LEU A 434 22.56 2.66 -1.14
CA LEU A 434 21.28 1.93 -1.09
C LEU A 434 20.37 2.27 -2.27
N GLY A 435 20.61 3.41 -2.93
CA GLY A 435 19.73 3.93 -3.99
C GLY A 435 18.41 4.54 -3.47
N TYR A 436 18.23 4.63 -2.16
CA TYR A 436 17.07 5.25 -1.49
C TYR A 436 17.44 5.68 -0.07
N PRO A 437 16.79 6.69 0.50
CA PRO A 437 16.94 7.05 1.91
C PRO A 437 16.40 5.96 2.84
N ALA A 438 17.13 5.66 3.91
CA ALA A 438 16.76 4.61 4.84
C ALA A 438 17.16 4.90 6.29
N LEU A 439 16.39 4.39 7.22
CA LEU A 439 16.82 4.16 8.58
C LEU A 439 17.57 2.82 8.61
N VAL A 440 18.84 2.85 8.98
CA VAL A 440 19.71 1.65 9.02
C VAL A 440 19.92 1.23 10.45
N TYR A 441 19.54 0.00 10.76
CA TYR A 441 19.88 -0.67 12.00
C TYR A 441 21.24 -1.36 11.88
N LEU A 442 22.12 -1.10 12.83
CA LEU A 442 23.45 -1.68 12.93
C LEU A 442 23.55 -2.49 14.22
N ARG A 443 24.16 -3.68 14.15
CA ARG A 443 24.44 -4.53 15.31
C ARG A 443 25.78 -5.26 15.20
N TRP A 444 26.48 -5.33 16.31
CA TRP A 444 27.69 -6.12 16.48
C TRP A 444 27.62 -6.96 17.77
N SER A 445 27.54 -8.27 17.64
CA SER A 445 27.41 -9.20 18.75
C SER A 445 28.74 -9.45 19.52
N GLY A 446 29.87 -9.03 18.94
CA GLY A 446 31.21 -9.19 19.54
C GLY A 446 31.52 -8.21 20.67
N ALA A 447 30.71 -7.17 20.85
CA ALA A 447 30.87 -6.22 21.95
C ALA A 447 29.54 -5.94 22.65
N LYS A 448 29.62 -5.79 23.98
CA LYS A 448 28.43 -5.54 24.81
C LYS A 448 28.42 -4.12 25.36
N LYS A 449 27.24 -3.52 25.40
CA LYS A 449 26.93 -2.22 26.00
C LYS A 449 25.80 -2.41 27.02
N TYR A 450 25.59 -1.40 27.84
CA TYR A 450 24.50 -1.39 28.83
C TYR A 450 24.50 -2.60 29.76
N ILE A 451 25.68 -2.96 30.24
CA ILE A 451 25.88 -4.04 31.22
C ILE A 451 25.42 -3.52 32.60
N ARG A 452 24.48 -4.21 33.23
CA ARG A 452 23.98 -3.85 34.57
C ARG A 452 24.66 -4.71 35.62
N TYR A 453 25.02 -4.08 36.73
CA TYR A 453 25.57 -4.80 37.87
C TYR A 453 24.48 -5.51 38.70
N GLY A 454 24.71 -6.78 39.02
CA GLY A 454 23.86 -7.54 39.94
C GLY A 454 22.44 -7.78 39.46
N ALA A 455 22.15 -7.54 38.19
CA ALA A 455 20.85 -7.79 37.61
C ALA A 455 20.91 -8.93 36.60
N ASN A 456 19.76 -9.44 36.20
CA ASN A 456 19.64 -10.48 35.18
C ASN A 456 20.21 -10.10 33.80
N GLN A 457 20.80 -8.92 33.64
CA GLN A 457 21.36 -8.38 32.41
C GLN A 457 22.87 -8.06 32.53
N ASP A 458 23.60 -8.69 33.44
CA ASP A 458 25.03 -8.48 33.63
C ASP A 458 25.86 -8.72 32.37
N ASN A 459 25.40 -9.54 31.44
CA ASN A 459 26.00 -9.76 30.12
C ASN A 459 25.74 -8.63 29.11
N GLY A 460 24.91 -7.64 29.45
CA GLY A 460 24.66 -6.48 28.61
C GLY A 460 23.87 -6.79 27.34
N GLN A 461 23.81 -5.79 26.46
CA GLN A 461 23.21 -5.88 25.15
C GLN A 461 24.28 -5.84 24.07
N ASP A 462 24.07 -6.46 22.94
CA ASP A 462 24.93 -6.28 21.77
C ASP A 462 25.07 -4.78 21.44
N THR A 463 26.25 -4.38 20.97
CA THR A 463 26.43 -3.02 20.45
C THR A 463 25.48 -2.81 19.28
N GLN A 464 24.58 -1.85 19.39
CA GLN A 464 23.56 -1.61 18.37
C GLN A 464 23.09 -0.14 18.40
N GLU A 465 22.69 0.32 17.25
CA GLU A 465 22.08 1.64 17.07
C GLU A 465 21.33 1.74 15.73
N ILE A 466 20.65 2.87 15.52
CA ILE A 466 20.09 3.26 14.25
C ILE A 466 20.76 4.52 13.74
N ILE A 467 20.87 4.63 12.43
CA ILE A 467 21.34 5.84 11.73
C ILE A 467 20.42 6.12 10.54
N LEU A 468 20.21 7.38 10.23
CA LEU A 468 19.54 7.79 9.00
C LEU A 468 20.60 8.01 7.92
N VAL A 469 20.37 7.44 6.73
CA VAL A 469 21.26 7.61 5.58
C VAL A 469 20.49 8.06 4.34
N ASP A 470 21.16 8.81 3.47
CA ASP A 470 20.63 9.11 2.14
C ASP A 470 20.84 7.94 1.15
N ALA A 471 20.47 8.14 -0.11
CA ALA A 471 20.59 7.13 -1.16
C ALA A 471 22.05 6.68 -1.41
N ASP A 472 23.03 7.54 -1.16
CA ASP A 472 24.46 7.28 -1.37
C ASP A 472 25.16 6.73 -0.10
N GLY A 473 24.41 6.52 0.97
CA GLY A 473 24.92 6.01 2.25
C GLY A 473 25.56 7.05 3.12
N ASN A 474 25.37 8.36 2.84
CA ASN A 474 25.84 9.42 3.73
C ASN A 474 24.97 9.46 4.98
N VAL A 475 25.63 9.50 6.15
CA VAL A 475 24.98 9.51 7.46
C VAL A 475 24.47 10.91 7.77
N ASP A 476 23.17 11.01 8.12
CA ASP A 476 22.59 12.27 8.58
C ASP A 476 23.28 12.75 9.87
N PRO A 477 23.76 14.00 9.94
CA PRO A 477 24.44 14.54 11.12
C PRO A 477 23.60 14.50 12.41
N SER A 478 22.29 14.47 12.33
CA SER A 478 21.39 14.35 13.49
C SER A 478 21.36 12.93 14.07
N THR A 479 21.85 11.92 13.34
CA THR A 479 21.90 10.52 13.74
C THR A 479 23.31 9.94 13.60
N PRO A 480 24.36 10.52 14.20
CA PRO A 480 25.73 10.07 14.00
C PRO A 480 25.93 8.62 14.42
N ILE A 481 26.93 7.94 13.84
CA ILE A 481 27.41 6.66 14.33
C ILE A 481 28.07 6.90 15.70
N LEU A 482 27.56 6.24 16.74
CA LEU A 482 27.98 6.46 18.14
C LEU A 482 29.10 5.52 18.57
N TRP A 483 29.20 4.34 17.98
CA TRP A 483 30.08 3.28 18.38
C TRP A 483 31.04 2.86 17.28
N ASP A 484 32.23 2.36 17.70
CA ASP A 484 33.09 1.62 16.79
C ASP A 484 32.54 0.20 16.60
N TYR A 485 32.44 -0.22 15.34
CA TYR A 485 32.03 -1.55 14.89
C TYR A 485 33.19 -2.17 14.12
N ASP A 486 33.96 -3.07 14.77
CA ASP A 486 35.02 -3.81 14.06
C ASP A 486 34.43 -4.81 13.08
N VAL A 487 33.26 -5.37 13.41
CA VAL A 487 32.48 -6.27 12.57
C VAL A 487 30.98 -5.90 12.69
N ILE A 488 30.31 -5.74 11.58
CA ILE A 488 28.85 -5.64 11.56
C ILE A 488 28.28 -7.05 11.44
N THR A 489 27.61 -7.54 12.51
CA THR A 489 26.98 -8.88 12.50
C THR A 489 25.58 -8.88 11.94
N GLN A 490 24.94 -7.71 11.90
CA GLN A 490 23.66 -7.48 11.27
C GLN A 490 23.53 -6.02 10.87
N ALA A 491 23.14 -5.79 9.62
CA ALA A 491 22.72 -4.49 9.13
C ALA A 491 21.42 -4.63 8.38
N VAL A 492 20.42 -3.79 8.70
CA VAL A 492 19.09 -3.83 8.07
C VAL A 492 18.69 -2.41 7.69
N ALA A 493 18.35 -2.22 6.41
CA ALA A 493 17.79 -0.99 5.90
C ALA A 493 16.26 -1.03 5.94
N TYR A 494 15.66 -0.05 6.58
CA TYR A 494 14.23 0.25 6.55
C TYR A 494 14.06 1.48 5.65
N ARG A 495 13.63 1.25 4.41
CA ARG A 495 13.42 2.34 3.46
C ARG A 495 12.40 3.32 4.00
N ALA A 496 12.72 4.63 3.96
CA ALA A 496 11.78 5.67 4.35
C ALA A 496 10.63 5.76 3.34
N ASP A 497 9.39 5.71 3.82
CA ASP A 497 8.21 5.91 2.98
C ASP A 497 8.13 7.37 2.53
N VAL A 498 7.95 7.61 1.25
CA VAL A 498 7.87 8.97 0.69
C VAL A 498 6.50 9.59 1.00
N LYS A 499 5.44 8.79 0.85
CA LYS A 499 4.07 9.23 1.14
C LYS A 499 3.79 9.07 2.64
N GLY A 500 3.43 10.16 3.29
CA GLY A 500 2.92 10.14 4.66
C GLY A 500 1.51 9.56 4.73
N ILE A 501 1.16 8.98 5.88
CA ILE A 501 -0.22 8.57 6.19
C ILE A 501 -0.63 9.07 7.57
N THR A 502 -1.94 9.25 7.74
CA THR A 502 -2.52 9.74 8.98
C THR A 502 -3.60 8.80 9.50
N LEU A 503 -3.56 8.51 10.81
CA LEU A 503 -4.66 7.89 11.55
C LEU A 503 -5.29 8.95 12.44
N THR A 504 -6.58 9.25 12.23
CA THR A 504 -7.25 10.40 12.85
C THR A 504 -8.43 10.00 13.72
N GLY A 505 -8.43 10.49 14.96
CA GLY A 505 -9.57 10.42 15.89
C GLY A 505 -9.82 9.03 16.47
N GLY A 506 -11.02 8.83 17.00
CA GLY A 506 -11.46 7.60 17.63
C GLY A 506 -11.19 7.52 19.12
N THR A 507 -12.05 6.78 19.82
CA THR A 507 -11.90 6.46 21.24
C THR A 507 -11.70 4.95 21.37
N VAL A 508 -10.61 4.52 22.00
CA VAL A 508 -10.30 3.11 22.21
C VAL A 508 -10.33 2.80 23.70
N THR A 509 -11.09 1.79 24.10
CA THR A 509 -11.10 1.27 25.46
C THR A 509 -10.52 -0.14 25.46
N THR A 510 -9.35 -0.31 26.09
CA THR A 510 -8.80 -1.64 26.35
C THR A 510 -9.48 -2.24 27.60
N ARG A 511 -10.13 -3.39 27.45
CA ARG A 511 -10.52 -4.26 28.56
C ARG A 511 -9.30 -5.12 28.89
N ALA A 512 -8.54 -4.69 29.89
CA ALA A 512 -7.24 -5.24 30.19
C ALA A 512 -7.29 -6.67 30.70
N ASN A 513 -6.24 -7.43 30.41
CA ASN A 513 -6.04 -8.73 31.07
C ASN A 513 -5.60 -8.49 32.53
N ALA A 514 -6.32 -9.08 33.48
CA ALA A 514 -6.07 -8.94 34.93
C ALA A 514 -5.10 -10.01 35.48
N ALA A 515 -4.51 -10.86 34.64
CA ALA A 515 -3.61 -11.91 35.07
C ALA A 515 -2.34 -11.37 35.73
N ASP A 516 -1.94 -11.95 36.83
CA ASP A 516 -0.68 -11.62 37.50
C ASP A 516 0.49 -12.32 36.83
N VAL A 517 1.04 -11.69 35.78
CA VAL A 517 2.10 -12.24 34.95
C VAL A 517 3.22 -11.22 34.72
N THR A 518 4.40 -11.72 34.33
CA THR A 518 5.56 -10.87 34.03
C THR A 518 5.75 -10.64 32.52
N ASN A 519 4.98 -11.33 31.67
CA ASN A 519 5.06 -11.22 30.23
C ASN A 519 4.35 -9.96 29.73
N TYR A 520 5.04 -9.16 28.94
CA TYR A 520 4.46 -7.96 28.35
C TYR A 520 3.46 -8.28 27.24
N TYR A 521 2.38 -7.53 27.22
CA TYR A 521 1.40 -7.50 26.14
C TYR A 521 1.69 -6.35 25.18
N ARG A 522 1.66 -6.65 23.89
CA ARG A 522 1.73 -5.66 22.80
C ARG A 522 0.37 -5.64 22.12
N ARG A 523 -0.53 -4.85 22.62
CA ARG A 523 -1.93 -4.81 22.19
C ARG A 523 -2.37 -3.36 22.01
N GLY A 524 -2.15 -2.80 20.82
CA GLY A 524 -2.46 -1.41 20.55
C GLY A 524 -2.24 -1.09 19.08
N ILE A 525 -1.70 0.09 18.83
CA ILE A 525 -1.37 0.60 17.50
C ILE A 525 0.15 0.68 17.40
N ALA A 526 0.74 -0.10 16.51
CA ALA A 526 2.19 -0.09 16.28
C ALA A 526 2.52 0.54 14.93
N VAL A 527 3.49 1.43 14.91
CA VAL A 527 4.00 2.12 13.73
C VAL A 527 5.33 1.51 13.31
N TYR A 528 5.36 0.94 12.11
CA TYR A 528 6.53 0.43 11.41
C TYR A 528 6.77 1.17 10.08
N ARG A 529 6.11 2.31 9.91
CA ARG A 529 6.14 3.15 8.72
C ARG A 529 6.70 4.53 9.04
N SER A 530 7.63 5.01 8.23
CA SER A 530 8.10 6.39 8.29
C SER A 530 7.03 7.36 7.79
N ASN A 531 7.14 8.64 8.16
CA ASN A 531 6.21 9.71 7.77
C ASN A 531 4.76 9.42 8.20
N THR A 532 4.57 9.03 9.45
CA THR A 532 3.25 8.66 10.01
C THR A 532 2.81 9.67 11.07
N VAL A 533 1.54 10.07 11.02
CA VAL A 533 0.89 10.89 12.04
C VAL A 533 -0.29 10.13 12.64
N ILE A 534 -0.32 10.01 13.98
CA ILE A 534 -1.50 9.56 14.73
C ILE A 534 -2.03 10.78 15.47
N THR A 535 -3.25 11.21 15.19
CA THR A 535 -3.79 12.43 15.77
C THR A 535 -5.17 12.24 16.39
N GLY A 536 -5.38 12.79 17.59
CA GLY A 536 -6.69 12.85 18.24
C GLY A 536 -7.25 11.51 18.76
N VAL A 537 -6.45 10.45 18.79
CA VAL A 537 -6.87 9.16 19.35
C VAL A 537 -6.91 9.23 20.86
N LYS A 538 -8.01 8.74 21.46
CA LYS A 538 -8.20 8.71 22.91
C LYS A 538 -8.17 7.25 23.40
N HIS A 539 -7.21 6.92 24.26
CA HIS A 539 -7.09 5.59 24.85
C HIS A 539 -7.47 5.58 26.32
N TYR A 540 -8.34 4.66 26.69
CA TYR A 540 -8.78 4.38 28.06
C TYR A 540 -8.64 2.90 28.40
N ILE A 541 -8.62 2.57 29.70
CA ILE A 541 -8.41 1.23 30.20
C ILE A 541 -9.48 0.89 31.25
N THR A 542 -10.03 -0.31 31.15
CA THR A 542 -10.91 -0.92 32.13
C THR A 542 -10.45 -2.34 32.51
N ASP A 543 -11.04 -2.91 33.52
CA ASP A 543 -10.90 -4.32 33.94
C ASP A 543 -9.49 -4.74 34.37
N GLU A 544 -8.60 -3.81 34.72
CA GLU A 544 -7.21 -4.13 35.11
C GLU A 544 -7.07 -4.99 36.38
N GLY A 545 -8.10 -5.15 37.17
CA GLY A 545 -8.01 -5.82 38.48
C GLY A 545 -7.13 -5.05 39.49
N ASN A 546 -6.47 -5.78 40.39
CA ASN A 546 -5.58 -5.19 41.41
C ASN A 546 -4.12 -5.05 40.92
N THR A 547 -3.66 -5.98 40.14
CA THR A 547 -2.28 -6.05 39.62
C THR A 547 -2.19 -5.84 38.11
N GLY A 548 -3.09 -6.44 37.33
CA GLY A 548 -3.10 -6.36 35.87
C GLY A 548 -1.86 -6.98 35.20
N ALA A 549 -1.92 -7.20 33.90
CA ALA A 549 -0.78 -7.59 33.10
C ALA A 549 0.07 -6.38 32.68
N PRO A 550 1.39 -6.51 32.51
CA PRO A 550 2.21 -5.41 32.02
C PRO A 550 1.97 -5.19 30.51
N TYR A 551 1.85 -3.93 30.09
CA TYR A 551 1.71 -3.54 28.68
C TYR A 551 2.96 -2.80 28.20
N MET A 552 3.37 -3.05 26.95
CA MET A 552 4.56 -2.45 26.33
C MET A 552 4.25 -1.20 25.49
N GLY A 553 3.10 -0.61 25.68
CA GLY A 553 2.65 0.59 24.98
C GLY A 553 1.44 0.32 24.10
N PHE A 554 0.44 1.20 24.26
CA PHE A 554 -0.70 1.27 23.35
C PHE A 554 -0.27 1.87 22.00
N PHE A 555 0.56 2.92 22.03
CA PHE A 555 1.26 3.45 20.86
C PHE A 555 2.70 2.94 20.85
N GLY A 556 3.04 2.11 19.90
CA GLY A 556 4.40 1.61 19.69
C GLY A 556 5.00 2.17 18.40
N VAL A 557 6.26 2.62 18.43
CA VAL A 557 6.99 3.12 17.25
C VAL A 557 8.26 2.32 17.08
N TYR A 558 8.42 1.68 15.92
CA TYR A 558 9.51 0.74 15.67
C TYR A 558 10.13 0.93 14.29
N ASN A 559 11.47 0.96 14.22
CA ASN A 559 12.24 0.92 12.97
C ASN A 559 11.79 1.96 11.92
N SER A 560 11.37 3.13 12.36
CA SER A 560 10.80 4.18 11.51
C SER A 560 11.35 5.55 11.87
N THR A 561 11.18 6.50 10.98
CA THR A 561 11.60 7.91 11.16
C THR A 561 10.45 8.85 10.84
N ASN A 562 10.46 10.05 11.45
CA ASN A 562 9.45 11.08 11.28
C ASN A 562 8.04 10.56 11.62
N VAL A 563 7.85 10.20 12.89
CA VAL A 563 6.56 9.73 13.42
C VAL A 563 6.06 10.73 14.47
N GLU A 564 4.80 11.15 14.34
CA GLU A 564 4.17 12.08 15.27
C GLU A 564 2.92 11.46 15.91
N ILE A 565 2.83 11.56 17.23
CA ILE A 565 1.64 11.25 18.01
C ILE A 565 1.15 12.58 18.58
N ASN A 566 0.01 13.05 18.05
CA ASN A 566 -0.46 14.42 18.24
C ASN A 566 -1.85 14.46 18.89
N SER A 567 -2.04 15.33 19.85
CA SER A 567 -3.36 15.60 20.49
C SER A 567 -4.06 14.32 20.99
N CYS A 568 -3.28 13.31 21.40
CA CYS A 568 -3.79 12.02 21.86
C CYS A 568 -4.00 11.99 23.39
N VAL A 569 -4.99 11.24 23.82
CA VAL A 569 -5.18 10.93 25.23
C VAL A 569 -4.60 9.55 25.51
N MET A 570 -3.74 9.46 26.55
CA MET A 570 -3.11 8.24 27.01
C MET A 570 -3.53 7.93 28.44
N THR A 571 -3.70 6.66 28.77
CA THR A 571 -4.06 6.23 30.13
C THR A 571 -2.94 5.43 30.74
N GLY A 572 -2.46 5.84 31.92
CA GLY A 572 -1.46 5.07 32.66
C GLY A 572 -2.07 3.80 33.26
N HIS A 573 -1.49 2.66 32.94
CA HIS A 573 -1.83 1.38 33.56
C HIS A 573 -1.52 1.38 35.07
N LYS A 574 -2.19 0.52 35.80
CA LYS A 574 -1.83 0.25 37.20
C LYS A 574 -0.40 -0.28 37.26
N VAL A 575 0.27 0.04 38.37
CA VAL A 575 1.63 -0.43 38.61
C VAL A 575 1.66 -1.93 38.74
N TYR A 576 2.53 -2.51 37.95
CA TYR A 576 2.94 -3.89 38.05
C TYR A 576 4.45 -4.00 38.39
N ASN A 577 4.89 -5.14 38.97
CA ASN A 577 6.29 -5.32 39.38
C ASN A 577 7.30 -5.15 38.22
N SER A 578 6.89 -5.45 36.99
CA SER A 578 7.71 -5.35 35.78
C SER A 578 7.64 -4.00 35.07
N GLY A 579 6.77 -3.09 35.52
CA GLY A 579 6.49 -1.84 34.83
C GLY A 579 5.51 -2.00 33.66
N THR A 580 4.80 -0.94 33.31
CA THR A 580 3.85 -0.91 32.21
C THR A 580 3.87 0.47 31.54
N TYR A 581 3.63 0.51 30.24
CA TYR A 581 3.77 1.71 29.43
C TYR A 581 2.58 1.91 28.51
N ASP A 582 2.22 3.16 28.22
CA ASP A 582 1.18 3.47 27.24
C ASP A 582 1.76 3.90 25.89
N THR A 583 3.00 4.36 25.87
CA THR A 583 3.71 4.65 24.62
C THR A 583 5.14 4.14 24.70
N TYR A 584 5.62 3.61 23.60
CA TYR A 584 6.94 3.00 23.50
C TYR A 584 7.58 3.31 22.15
N SER A 585 8.88 3.63 22.13
CA SER A 585 9.66 3.73 20.91
C SER A 585 10.90 2.86 20.97
N SER A 586 11.28 2.27 19.85
CA SER A 586 12.49 1.45 19.77
C SER A 586 13.11 1.51 18.39
N LEU A 587 14.42 1.73 18.33
CA LEU A 587 15.17 1.75 17.09
C LEU A 587 14.53 2.71 16.06
N SER A 588 14.09 3.87 16.53
CA SER A 588 13.36 4.86 15.74
C SER A 588 14.01 6.23 15.83
N ASN A 589 13.85 7.02 14.78
CA ASN A 589 14.39 8.38 14.71
C ASN A 589 13.25 9.40 14.58
N ASP A 590 13.44 10.60 15.13
CA ASP A 590 12.48 11.72 15.03
C ASP A 590 11.05 11.28 15.37
N VAL A 591 10.88 10.83 16.62
CA VAL A 591 9.57 10.49 17.19
C VAL A 591 9.11 11.63 18.08
N ARG A 592 7.96 12.17 17.77
CA ARG A 592 7.40 13.37 18.40
C ARG A 592 6.08 13.07 19.10
N TRP A 593 5.95 13.51 20.35
CA TRP A 593 4.70 13.59 21.09
C TRP A 593 4.33 15.06 21.19
N VAL A 594 3.20 15.45 20.63
CA VAL A 594 2.74 16.84 20.58
C VAL A 594 1.35 16.94 21.20
N ASP A 595 1.17 17.85 22.15
CA ASP A 595 -0.12 18.13 22.80
C ASP A 595 -0.85 16.91 23.37
N CYS A 596 -0.09 15.88 23.76
CA CYS A 596 -0.64 14.65 24.32
C CYS A 596 -0.93 14.78 25.82
N VAL A 597 -2.02 14.16 26.27
CA VAL A 597 -2.48 14.27 27.64
C VAL A 597 -2.73 12.90 28.25
N GLN A 598 -2.23 12.69 29.48
CA GLN A 598 -2.65 11.54 30.28
C GLN A 598 -4.06 11.75 30.82
N SER A 599 -4.90 10.69 30.79
CA SER A 599 -6.30 10.78 31.20
C SER A 599 -6.49 11.08 32.69
N GLN A 600 -5.50 10.74 33.55
CA GLN A 600 -5.53 11.03 34.98
C GLN A 600 -5.27 12.51 35.24
N SER A 601 -5.90 13.04 36.28
CA SER A 601 -5.65 14.40 36.76
C SER A 601 -4.20 14.56 37.20
N THR A 602 -3.58 15.74 36.93
CA THR A 602 -2.25 16.10 37.41
C THR A 602 -2.10 16.04 38.93
N THR A 603 -3.19 16.08 39.66
CA THR A 603 -3.23 15.92 41.12
C THR A 603 -3.36 14.47 41.56
N SER A 604 -3.70 13.55 40.67
CA SER A 604 -3.90 12.14 41.00
C SER A 604 -2.59 11.46 41.44
N GLN A 605 -2.73 10.42 42.25
CA GLN A 605 -1.59 9.57 42.66
C GLN A 605 -1.03 8.82 41.45
N ALA A 606 -1.89 8.40 40.50
CA ALA A 606 -1.49 7.74 39.27
C ALA A 606 -0.56 8.61 38.42
N PHE A 607 -0.83 9.90 38.32
CA PHE A 607 0.01 10.84 37.58
C PHE A 607 1.35 11.14 38.25
N ARG A 608 1.39 11.22 39.59
CA ARG A 608 2.55 11.73 40.36
C ARG A 608 3.30 10.67 41.17
N ASN A 609 2.80 9.45 41.25
CA ASN A 609 3.37 8.39 42.07
C ASN A 609 3.71 7.15 41.22
N GLN A 610 4.98 6.87 41.12
CA GLN A 610 5.56 5.72 40.40
C GLN A 610 4.96 4.36 40.83
N ARG A 611 4.38 4.26 42.01
CA ARG A 611 3.75 3.04 42.49
C ARG A 611 2.35 2.79 41.93
N VAL A 612 1.74 3.76 41.26
CA VAL A 612 0.38 3.69 40.73
C VAL A 612 0.34 3.78 39.21
N ALA A 613 1.27 4.52 38.61
CA ALA A 613 1.42 4.59 37.15
C ALA A 613 2.90 4.62 36.78
N TRP A 614 3.36 3.61 36.05
CA TRP A 614 4.80 3.43 35.79
C TRP A 614 5.32 4.36 34.72
N GLY A 615 4.53 4.91 33.96
CA GLY A 615 4.97 5.87 32.97
C GLY A 615 4.33 5.66 31.64
N VAL A 616 4.01 6.77 31.03
CA VAL A 616 3.34 6.79 29.73
C VAL A 616 4.32 6.53 28.62
N HIS A 617 5.58 6.94 28.79
CA HIS A 617 6.58 6.83 27.74
C HIS A 617 7.80 6.00 28.19
N ALA A 618 8.27 5.16 27.28
CA ALA A 618 9.60 4.54 27.35
C ALA A 618 10.23 4.41 25.95
N SER A 619 11.57 4.48 25.90
CA SER A 619 12.31 4.30 24.65
C SER A 619 13.58 3.49 24.80
N ASN A 620 13.98 2.82 23.69
CA ASN A 620 15.26 2.15 23.57
C ASN A 620 15.90 2.42 22.21
N TYR A 621 17.16 2.83 22.20
CA TYR A 621 17.97 3.04 20.99
C TYR A 621 17.31 3.98 19.97
N SER A 622 16.55 4.97 20.45
CA SER A 622 15.90 5.96 19.61
C SER A 622 16.71 7.25 19.59
N LYS A 623 16.71 7.94 18.45
CA LYS A 623 17.40 9.24 18.28
C LYS A 623 16.38 10.33 17.99
N ASN A 624 16.71 11.57 18.37
CA ASN A 624 15.89 12.77 18.12
C ASN A 624 14.46 12.64 18.67
N LEU A 625 14.34 12.29 19.95
CA LEU A 625 13.03 12.22 20.62
C LEU A 625 12.56 13.63 21.02
N SER A 626 11.28 13.93 20.82
CA SER A 626 10.71 15.17 21.34
C SER A 626 9.34 15.02 21.99
N MET A 627 9.08 15.84 23.00
CA MET A 627 7.80 15.96 23.70
C MET A 627 7.51 17.46 23.87
N THR A 628 6.41 17.92 23.27
CA THR A 628 6.04 19.34 23.27
C THR A 628 4.56 19.53 23.60
N GLY A 629 4.22 20.45 24.48
CA GLY A 629 2.85 20.77 24.87
C GLY A 629 2.14 19.66 25.66
N CYS A 630 2.86 18.67 26.18
CA CYS A 630 2.29 17.48 26.76
C CYS A 630 2.05 17.57 28.27
N THR A 631 1.04 16.83 28.74
CA THR A 631 0.82 16.58 30.18
C THR A 631 0.83 15.09 30.42
N LEU A 632 1.99 14.53 30.71
CA LEU A 632 2.23 13.09 30.82
C LEU A 632 2.91 12.73 32.15
N SER A 633 2.74 11.50 32.61
CA SER A 633 3.31 11.07 33.90
C SER A 633 4.83 10.92 33.84
N ARG A 634 5.40 10.53 32.72
CA ARG A 634 6.82 10.21 32.61
C ARG A 634 7.38 10.41 31.21
N PHE A 635 8.68 10.79 31.19
CA PHE A 635 9.55 10.65 30.03
C PHE A 635 10.71 9.71 30.40
N ASP A 636 10.89 8.59 29.70
CA ASP A 636 11.92 7.62 30.00
C ASP A 636 12.69 7.21 28.73
N ALA A 637 13.93 7.60 28.63
CA ALA A 637 14.85 7.13 27.61
C ALA A 637 15.80 6.10 28.22
N HIS A 638 15.50 4.83 27.97
CA HIS A 638 16.03 3.71 28.75
C HIS A 638 17.41 3.23 28.30
N LYS A 639 17.71 3.27 26.99
CA LYS A 639 19.00 2.86 26.42
C LYS A 639 19.24 3.59 25.12
N GLY A 640 20.48 4.06 24.92
CA GLY A 640 20.95 4.54 23.64
C GLY A 640 20.19 5.72 23.05
N CYS A 641 19.68 6.63 23.88
CA CYS A 641 19.07 7.87 23.41
C CYS A 641 20.14 8.80 22.84
N TRP A 642 19.85 9.43 21.71
CA TRP A 642 20.69 10.50 21.15
C TRP A 642 19.80 11.68 20.77
N ASN A 643 20.10 12.84 21.33
CA ASN A 643 19.28 14.04 21.34
C ASN A 643 17.89 13.82 21.94
N ALA A 644 17.48 14.66 22.85
CA ALA A 644 16.12 14.69 23.37
C ALA A 644 15.66 16.11 23.66
N THR A 645 14.40 16.40 23.36
CA THR A 645 13.80 17.71 23.60
C THR A 645 12.49 17.56 24.38
N ILE A 646 12.32 18.25 25.48
CA ILE A 646 11.07 18.32 26.24
C ILE A 646 10.73 19.80 26.41
N LYS A 647 9.60 20.24 25.83
CA LYS A 647 9.18 21.64 25.88
C LYS A 647 7.74 21.82 26.29
N ASP A 648 7.45 22.94 26.95
CA ASP A 648 6.12 23.45 27.23
C ASP A 648 5.19 22.39 27.89
N SER A 649 5.78 21.53 28.75
CA SER A 649 5.14 20.28 29.18
C SER A 649 5.07 20.16 30.70
N THR A 650 4.12 19.32 31.17
CA THR A 650 3.99 18.94 32.57
C THR A 650 4.28 17.45 32.73
N ILE A 651 5.24 17.11 33.61
CA ILE A 651 5.67 15.74 33.84
C ILE A 651 5.39 15.35 35.31
N GLY A 652 4.65 14.26 35.50
CA GLY A 652 4.22 13.83 36.85
C GLY A 652 5.26 13.10 37.67
N ILE A 653 5.71 11.93 37.14
CA ILE A 653 6.56 10.99 37.90
C ILE A 653 8.05 11.32 37.75
N GLY A 654 8.51 11.55 36.51
CA GLY A 654 9.93 11.79 36.28
C GLY A 654 10.37 11.93 34.84
N ILE A 655 11.49 12.59 34.70
CA ILE A 655 12.29 12.62 33.48
C ILE A 655 13.51 11.75 33.78
N THR A 656 13.62 10.60 33.14
CA THR A 656 14.68 9.62 33.37
C THR A 656 15.32 9.28 32.03
N ILE A 657 16.63 9.51 31.90
CA ILE A 657 17.28 9.44 30.59
C ILE A 657 18.70 8.92 30.69
N ILE A 658 19.17 8.28 29.63
CA ILE A 658 20.56 7.91 29.41
C ILE A 658 20.89 7.94 27.91
N GLY A 659 22.07 8.43 27.58
CA GLY A 659 22.50 8.55 26.19
C GLY A 659 23.50 9.66 25.96
N GLY A 660 23.27 10.49 24.92
CA GLY A 660 24.15 11.58 24.56
C GLY A 660 23.52 12.58 23.57
N GLY A 661 24.36 13.49 23.05
CA GLY A 661 23.91 14.57 22.17
C GLY A 661 23.35 15.76 22.97
N ASP A 662 22.44 16.52 22.38
CA ASP A 662 21.80 17.67 23.03
C ASP A 662 20.56 17.24 23.80
N LEU A 663 20.52 17.55 25.11
CA LEU A 663 19.33 17.42 25.94
C LEU A 663 18.78 18.83 26.23
N VAL A 664 17.62 19.14 25.66
CA VAL A 664 16.96 20.44 25.84
C VAL A 664 15.66 20.26 26.63
N ILE A 665 15.57 20.89 27.80
CA ILE A 665 14.36 20.90 28.63
C ILE A 665 13.96 22.35 28.87
N GLU A 666 12.87 22.80 28.30
CA GLU A 666 12.45 24.22 28.31
C GLU A 666 10.96 24.35 28.68
N ASN A 667 10.65 25.28 29.57
CA ASN A 667 9.29 25.58 30.05
C ASN A 667 8.57 24.35 30.63
N VAL A 668 9.28 23.47 31.37
CA VAL A 668 8.74 22.22 31.90
C VAL A 668 8.47 22.32 33.39
N THR A 669 7.28 21.88 33.79
CA THR A 669 6.90 21.66 35.20
C THR A 669 6.97 20.18 35.52
N ARG A 670 7.70 19.83 36.61
CA ARG A 670 7.80 18.46 37.13
C ARG A 670 7.42 18.40 38.61
N TYR A 671 6.77 17.36 39.06
CA TYR A 671 6.41 17.16 40.47
C TYR A 671 7.38 16.26 41.22
N GLY A 672 7.70 16.60 42.47
CA GLY A 672 8.57 15.81 43.35
C GLY A 672 9.87 16.53 43.71
N SER A 673 10.89 15.82 44.21
CA SER A 673 12.14 16.40 44.70
C SER A 673 13.31 16.33 43.72
N VAL A 674 13.16 15.65 42.59
CA VAL A 674 14.20 15.51 41.56
C VAL A 674 13.60 15.97 40.23
N PHE A 675 14.27 16.84 39.50
CA PHE A 675 13.78 17.31 38.20
C PHE A 675 14.19 16.35 37.06
N LEU A 676 15.50 16.09 36.91
CA LEU A 676 16.05 15.16 35.92
C LEU A 676 16.82 14.04 36.62
N THR A 677 16.64 12.80 36.18
CA THR A 677 17.42 11.65 36.64
C THR A 677 18.21 11.05 35.49
N LEU A 678 19.53 10.99 35.58
CA LEU A 678 20.36 10.15 34.74
C LEU A 678 20.38 8.72 35.31
N ARG A 679 20.13 7.73 34.49
CA ARG A 679 19.91 6.35 34.96
C ARG A 679 21.13 5.72 35.60
N GLU A 680 21.03 5.35 36.85
CA GLU A 680 22.13 4.75 37.63
C GLU A 680 22.56 3.37 37.13
N ASP A 681 21.61 2.56 36.69
CA ASP A 681 21.81 1.18 36.30
C ASP A 681 22.62 0.99 35.00
N TYR A 682 22.90 2.06 34.30
CA TYR A 682 23.75 2.13 33.12
C TYR A 682 24.82 3.23 33.18
N GLY A 683 25.20 3.65 34.39
CA GLY A 683 26.32 4.56 34.62
C GLY A 683 26.01 6.04 34.60
N ALA A 684 24.74 6.42 34.77
CA ALA A 684 24.28 7.82 34.84
C ALA A 684 24.88 8.73 33.75
N THR A 685 24.86 8.26 32.52
CA THR A 685 25.59 8.87 31.39
C THR A 685 24.69 9.80 30.57
N TRP A 686 25.23 10.97 30.23
CA TRP A 686 24.79 11.78 29.13
C TRP A 686 26.01 12.31 28.37
N ASP A 687 26.38 11.69 27.24
CA ASP A 687 27.57 12.07 26.46
C ASP A 687 27.26 13.25 25.54
N GLY A 688 27.01 14.41 26.14
CA GLY A 688 26.65 15.65 25.46
C GLY A 688 26.32 16.78 26.42
N ASP A 689 25.60 17.77 25.92
CA ASP A 689 25.24 18.95 26.66
C ASP A 689 23.82 18.87 27.24
N ILE A 690 23.62 19.44 28.44
CA ILE A 690 22.33 19.51 29.12
C ILE A 690 21.93 20.97 29.28
N HIS A 691 20.76 21.30 28.67
CA HIS A 691 20.18 22.66 28.73
C HIS A 691 18.82 22.64 29.42
N ILE A 692 18.71 23.27 30.60
CA ILE A 692 17.49 23.38 31.36
C ILE A 692 17.14 24.88 31.44
N LYS A 693 15.97 25.27 30.87
CA LYS A 693 15.57 26.65 30.74
C LYS A 693 14.11 26.87 31.17
N ASN A 694 13.86 27.87 31.99
CA ASN A 694 12.53 28.31 32.45
C ASN A 694 11.69 27.14 33.04
N CYS A 695 12.31 26.28 33.83
CA CYS A 695 11.68 25.09 34.35
C CYS A 695 11.23 25.23 35.81
N ARG A 696 10.31 24.39 36.24
CA ARG A 696 9.74 24.41 37.56
C ARG A 696 9.66 23.04 38.22
N LEU A 697 10.08 22.91 39.45
CA LEU A 697 9.93 21.75 40.30
C LEU A 697 8.88 22.01 41.38
N GLU A 698 7.77 21.31 41.30
CA GLU A 698 6.65 21.44 42.22
C GLU A 698 6.66 20.36 43.32
N ASN A 699 6.15 20.73 44.51
CA ASN A 699 6.04 19.83 45.66
C ASN A 699 7.39 19.26 46.14
N ALA A 700 8.48 19.98 45.99
CA ALA A 700 9.76 19.54 46.52
C ALA A 700 9.70 19.50 48.07
N GLY A 701 10.41 18.55 48.66
CA GLY A 701 10.66 18.51 50.09
C GLY A 701 11.72 19.54 50.53
N SER A 702 12.36 19.31 51.68
CA SER A 702 13.43 20.17 52.19
C SER A 702 14.69 20.15 51.32
N THR A 703 14.79 19.22 50.40
CA THR A 703 15.91 19.08 49.46
C THR A 703 15.37 18.87 48.06
N ALA A 704 15.87 19.61 47.08
CA ALA A 704 15.55 19.52 45.67
C ALA A 704 16.83 19.27 44.86
N TYR A 705 16.72 18.43 43.83
CA TYR A 705 17.81 18.16 42.91
C TYR A 705 17.41 18.56 41.51
N VAL A 706 18.22 19.39 40.85
CA VAL A 706 18.01 19.71 39.44
C VAL A 706 18.37 18.48 38.59
N ILE A 707 19.55 17.89 38.80
CA ILE A 707 20.00 16.68 38.14
C ILE A 707 20.47 15.70 39.22
N GLN A 708 19.84 14.53 39.27
CA GLN A 708 20.30 13.39 40.05
C GLN A 708 21.01 12.39 39.14
N ALA A 709 22.27 12.10 39.44
CA ALA A 709 23.08 11.12 38.73
C ALA A 709 23.63 10.13 39.73
N ASN A 710 22.87 9.04 39.95
CA ASN A 710 23.34 7.96 40.83
C ASN A 710 24.38 7.13 40.08
N TYR A 711 25.36 6.65 40.80
CA TYR A 711 26.45 5.84 40.30
C TYR A 711 26.46 4.47 40.97
N VAL A 712 26.44 3.40 40.18
CA VAL A 712 26.44 2.03 40.74
C VAL A 712 27.84 1.48 40.86
N LEU A 713 28.20 0.99 42.02
CA LEU A 713 29.48 0.34 42.30
C LEU A 713 29.33 -1.16 42.56
N SER A 714 30.29 -1.93 42.09
CA SER A 714 30.45 -3.35 42.40
C SER A 714 31.46 -3.50 43.56
N ASN A 715 31.02 -4.04 44.70
CA ASN A 715 31.89 -4.38 45.85
C ASN A 715 32.86 -3.24 46.26
N GLY A 716 32.40 -1.99 46.16
CA GLY A 716 33.23 -0.82 46.51
C GLY A 716 34.16 -0.32 45.39
N THR A 717 34.15 -0.94 44.23
CA THR A 717 34.87 -0.50 43.03
C THR A 717 33.91 -0.16 41.89
N GLY A 718 34.36 0.55 40.87
CA GLY A 718 33.52 0.90 39.72
C GLY A 718 33.04 -0.33 39.00
N HIS A 719 31.84 -0.21 38.37
CA HIS A 719 31.28 -1.24 37.48
C HIS A 719 31.47 -0.82 36.03
N TRP A 720 31.98 -1.72 35.20
CA TRP A 720 32.12 -1.49 33.75
C TRP A 720 30.79 -1.75 33.01
N PHE A 721 30.17 -0.68 32.51
CA PHE A 721 28.88 -0.77 31.79
C PHE A 721 29.02 -1.13 30.30
N GLY A 722 30.23 -1.42 29.82
CA GLY A 722 30.55 -1.71 28.43
C GLY A 722 30.98 -0.47 27.62
N TYR A 723 31.02 0.71 28.24
CA TYR A 723 31.45 1.98 27.64
C TYR A 723 31.92 2.98 28.68
N LYS A 724 32.67 4.00 28.21
CA LYS A 724 33.04 5.15 29.04
C LYS A 724 31.81 5.95 29.40
N CYS A 725 31.63 6.23 30.67
CA CYS A 725 30.50 7.05 31.13
C CYS A 725 30.89 8.53 31.17
N THR A 726 29.95 9.37 30.77
CA THR A 726 30.08 10.84 30.83
C THR A 726 28.89 11.40 31.59
N LEU A 727 29.10 12.12 32.67
CA LEU A 727 28.01 12.75 33.43
C LEU A 727 27.25 13.77 32.54
N ALA A 728 27.98 14.63 31.92
CA ALA A 728 27.63 15.52 30.81
C ALA A 728 28.91 16.22 30.34
N LYS A 729 28.93 16.79 29.14
CA LYS A 729 30.05 17.65 28.68
C LYS A 729 29.94 19.02 29.30
N SER A 730 28.74 19.60 29.23
CA SER A 730 28.41 20.83 29.96
C SER A 730 26.96 20.79 30.49
N ILE A 731 26.68 21.64 31.49
CA ILE A 731 25.35 21.78 32.08
C ILE A 731 25.03 23.27 32.16
N SER A 732 23.87 23.63 31.58
CA SER A 732 23.34 24.99 31.65
C SER A 732 21.94 24.97 32.28
N VAL A 733 21.76 25.72 33.36
CA VAL A 733 20.47 25.91 34.03
C VAL A 733 20.16 27.41 34.06
N ASP A 734 19.11 27.85 33.39
CA ASP A 734 18.69 29.23 33.34
C ASP A 734 17.16 29.36 33.58
N GLY A 735 16.77 30.12 34.61
CA GLY A 735 15.35 30.27 34.97
C GLY A 735 14.75 28.99 35.60
N PHE A 736 15.25 28.54 36.73
CA PHE A 736 14.72 27.36 37.42
C PHE A 736 14.08 27.74 38.77
N THR A 737 12.81 27.33 38.97
CA THR A 737 12.06 27.65 40.20
C THR A 737 11.73 26.38 40.99
N VAL A 738 12.00 26.39 42.29
CA VAL A 738 11.60 25.30 43.19
C VAL A 738 10.44 25.74 44.08
N ALA A 739 9.29 25.12 43.97
CA ALA A 739 8.19 25.26 44.89
C ALA A 739 8.24 24.13 45.91
N SER A 740 8.69 24.46 47.15
CA SER A 740 8.91 23.48 48.20
C SER A 740 7.83 23.55 49.26
N THR A 741 7.55 22.43 49.93
CA THR A 741 6.77 22.37 51.17
C THR A 741 7.55 22.83 52.41
N SER A 742 8.87 23.02 52.28
CA SER A 742 9.76 23.53 53.32
C SER A 742 9.98 25.05 53.18
N SER A 743 10.15 25.75 54.26
CA SER A 743 10.42 27.20 54.30
C SER A 743 11.85 27.56 53.84
N SER A 744 12.77 26.62 53.84
CA SER A 744 14.18 26.87 53.51
C SER A 744 14.77 25.67 52.78
N PRO A 745 14.31 25.40 51.58
CA PRO A 745 14.80 24.23 50.85
C PRO A 745 16.24 24.40 50.33
N LYS A 746 16.99 23.32 50.30
CA LYS A 746 18.31 23.26 49.67
C LYS A 746 18.14 22.76 48.24
N ILE A 747 18.72 23.47 47.27
CA ILE A 747 18.70 23.15 45.86
C ILE A 747 20.11 22.73 45.45
N TYR A 748 20.25 21.50 45.01
CA TYR A 748 21.50 20.97 44.47
C TYR A 748 21.37 20.88 42.95
N VAL A 749 22.31 21.54 42.21
CA VAL A 749 22.30 21.47 40.74
C VAL A 749 22.65 20.08 40.28
N LEU A 750 23.63 19.45 40.89
CA LEU A 750 24.11 18.13 40.54
C LEU A 750 24.29 17.28 41.81
N SER A 751 23.59 16.16 41.85
CA SER A 751 23.73 15.21 42.94
C SER A 751 24.02 13.80 42.46
N PRO A 752 25.27 13.46 42.16
CA PRO A 752 25.68 12.09 41.95
C PRO A 752 25.65 11.35 43.30
N VAL A 753 24.80 10.37 43.41
CA VAL A 753 24.71 9.48 44.58
C VAL A 753 25.39 8.18 44.21
N VAL A 754 26.51 7.89 44.89
CA VAL A 754 27.24 6.63 44.72
C VAL A 754 26.69 5.60 45.71
N ARG A 755 26.02 4.56 45.20
CA ARG A 755 25.51 3.47 46.04
C ARG A 755 26.64 2.56 46.50
N GLY A 756 26.73 2.33 47.80
CA GLY A 756 27.65 1.36 48.39
C GLY A 756 29.12 1.85 48.46
N ALA A 757 29.38 3.12 48.09
CA ALA A 757 30.74 3.67 48.16
C ALA A 757 31.05 4.39 49.47
N ALA A 758 32.29 4.45 49.81
CA ALA A 758 32.81 5.38 50.80
C ALA A 758 32.62 6.82 50.30
N SER A 759 32.44 7.74 51.26
CA SER A 759 32.27 9.17 50.97
C SER A 759 33.43 9.82 50.18
N THR A 760 34.55 9.10 50.04
CA THR A 760 35.74 9.53 49.33
C THR A 760 35.93 8.97 47.95
N TYR A 761 34.96 8.12 47.45
CA TYR A 761 35.06 7.56 46.10
C TYR A 761 35.04 8.67 45.04
N ASP A 762 36.00 8.60 44.13
CA ASP A 762 36.13 9.53 43.01
C ASP A 762 35.89 8.81 41.66
N PRO A 763 34.75 9.02 41.02
CA PRO A 763 34.43 8.34 39.76
C PRO A 763 35.38 8.71 38.61
N SER A 764 36.03 9.88 38.67
CA SER A 764 36.95 10.31 37.60
C SER A 764 38.29 9.53 37.61
N THR A 765 38.62 8.89 38.73
CA THR A 765 39.82 8.05 38.89
C THR A 765 39.53 6.56 38.81
N ASP A 766 38.30 6.19 38.57
CA ASP A 766 37.90 4.78 38.45
C ASP A 766 38.52 4.14 37.21
N THR A 767 39.31 3.11 37.40
CA THR A 767 39.97 2.37 36.31
C THR A 767 39.07 1.29 35.67
N VAL A 768 38.06 0.84 36.41
CA VAL A 768 37.09 -0.15 35.93
C VAL A 768 36.03 0.49 35.07
N ASN A 769 35.55 1.67 35.48
CA ASN A 769 34.58 2.46 34.73
C ASN A 769 35.09 3.91 34.61
N PRO A 770 35.96 4.21 33.63
CA PRO A 770 36.44 5.57 33.37
C PRO A 770 35.26 6.54 33.19
N TYR A 771 35.18 7.52 34.08
CA TYR A 771 34.04 8.45 34.11
C TYR A 771 34.49 9.89 33.83
N THR A 772 33.84 10.54 32.88
CA THR A 772 34.15 11.94 32.53
C THR A 772 33.18 12.87 33.27
N LEU A 773 33.72 13.87 33.94
CA LEU A 773 32.92 14.92 34.61
C LEU A 773 32.75 16.14 33.71
N PRO A 774 31.66 16.93 33.93
CA PRO A 774 31.43 18.14 33.16
C PRO A 774 32.62 19.15 33.23
N THR A 775 32.89 19.75 32.07
CA THR A 775 33.90 20.83 31.97
C THR A 775 33.38 22.17 32.44
N SER A 776 32.06 22.34 32.53
CA SER A 776 31.40 23.57 33.04
C SER A 776 29.99 23.29 33.51
N VAL A 777 29.59 23.97 34.57
CA VAL A 777 28.21 24.07 35.06
C VAL A 777 27.87 25.54 35.25
N THR A 778 26.94 26.04 34.47
CA THR A 778 26.48 27.45 34.56
C THR A 778 25.06 27.51 35.08
N VAL A 779 24.82 28.35 36.06
CA VAL A 779 23.50 28.48 36.68
C VAL A 779 23.13 29.95 36.76
N ARG A 780 21.94 30.28 36.26
CA ARG A 780 21.34 31.62 36.27
C ARG A 780 19.89 31.57 36.74
N ASN A 781 19.44 32.63 37.38
CA ASN A 781 18.03 32.86 37.70
C ASN A 781 17.36 31.67 38.42
N VAL A 782 18.04 30.98 39.35
CA VAL A 782 17.46 29.90 40.15
C VAL A 782 16.88 30.43 41.45
N THR A 783 15.58 30.15 41.70
CA THR A 783 14.83 30.67 42.82
C THR A 783 14.14 29.57 43.67
N GLY A 784 13.67 29.94 44.85
CA GLY A 784 12.90 29.02 45.71
C GLY A 784 13.72 28.29 46.74
N GLY A 785 15.00 28.63 46.94
CA GLY A 785 15.86 27.99 47.97
C GLY A 785 17.33 28.37 47.91
N THR A 786 18.13 27.77 48.75
CA THR A 786 19.60 27.95 48.75
C THR A 786 20.24 27.04 47.70
N VAL A 787 20.89 27.62 46.71
CA VAL A 787 21.50 26.95 45.55
C VAL A 787 22.95 26.61 45.77
N SER A 788 23.32 25.37 45.60
CA SER A 788 24.70 24.86 45.61
C SER A 788 24.96 23.88 44.45
N LEU A 789 26.23 23.75 44.04
CA LEU A 789 26.56 22.78 42.98
C LEU A 789 26.14 21.36 43.33
N THR A 790 26.55 20.87 44.51
CA THR A 790 26.37 19.49 44.90
C THR A 790 26.33 19.31 46.44
N ASN A 791 25.76 18.21 46.89
CA ASN A 791 25.86 17.71 48.26
C ASN A 791 26.84 16.54 48.37
N SER A 792 27.55 16.17 47.31
CA SER A 792 28.58 15.10 47.32
C SER A 792 29.77 15.52 48.18
N SER A 793 30.33 14.56 48.89
CA SER A 793 31.60 14.70 49.63
C SER A 793 32.83 14.49 48.72
N CYS A 794 32.63 13.96 47.49
CA CYS A 794 33.69 13.71 46.51
C CYS A 794 34.34 15.02 46.03
N ASN A 795 35.64 15.12 46.15
CA ASN A 795 36.37 16.34 45.75
C ASN A 795 36.33 16.60 44.25
N ALA A 796 36.38 15.53 43.43
CA ALA A 796 36.29 15.70 42.00
C ALA A 796 34.96 16.35 41.59
N ILE A 797 33.85 15.93 42.17
CA ILE A 797 32.53 16.51 41.93
C ILE A 797 32.40 17.95 42.44
N LYS A 798 32.96 18.24 43.65
CA LYS A 798 33.00 19.59 44.22
C LYS A 798 33.79 20.56 43.37
N ASN A 799 34.84 20.09 42.70
CA ASN A 799 35.79 20.90 41.93
C ASN A 799 35.38 21.06 40.46
N ILE A 800 34.21 20.54 40.02
CA ILE A 800 33.69 20.84 38.70
C ILE A 800 33.56 22.37 38.54
N PRO A 801 34.05 22.94 37.42
CA PRO A 801 33.92 24.38 37.17
C PRO A 801 32.47 24.82 37.26
N TYR A 802 32.14 25.63 38.28
CA TYR A 802 30.79 26.05 38.60
C TYR A 802 30.69 27.59 38.60
N LYS A 803 29.81 28.12 37.78
CA LYS A 803 29.51 29.56 37.72
C LYS A 803 28.04 29.79 38.08
N LYS A 804 27.81 30.53 39.13
CA LYS A 804 26.50 31.03 39.50
C LYS A 804 26.44 32.51 39.11
N GLU A 805 25.52 32.83 38.22
CA GLU A 805 25.24 34.19 37.80
C GLU A 805 23.88 34.62 38.43
N GLN A 806 23.77 35.91 38.79
CA GLN A 806 22.53 36.47 39.38
C GLN A 806 21.46 36.66 38.35
#